data_9dce538515d4521380977b6a79ac5125
#
_entry.id   9dce538515d4521380977b6a79ac5125
#
_cell.length_a   1.000
_cell.length_b   1.000
_cell.length_c   1.000
_cell.angle_alpha   90.00
_cell.angle_beta   90.00
_cell.angle_gamma   90.00
#
_symmetry.space_group_name_H-M   'P 1'
#
loop_
_entity.id
_entity.type
_entity.pdbx_description
1 polymer ?
#
loop_
_entity_poly.entity_id
_entity_poly.type
_entity_poly.pdbx_seq_one_letter_code
_entity_poly.pdbx_strand_id
1 'polypeptide(L)'
;MKQQDMTEGTIEVPTFGLLSICALLRWFDHDLLSDLAAHGEDEIKALLASDLVETVPEHPGAYRLRDDIRAEALGRLRAENPHDELTWHSRFFDYFLQHMQQTAPDDLRMAAEASCFHHLAELFLLVAARREWQSLMTHVMSARTANLLQVRHVHQLAFYDGYVAVHTQNYEHAETTLNSLLDQADLDVGLRVQVLNALGQVYWFQTRYDRALVFYQQVQTLASETSNHFYKAIALANMGMIYKELGQIDQALDLGIQSLQVFRDLGDHYNLAHILYEIGNDAMSMGRWAAAQEYFQEAIELYERLGVQAGLAYLYWGQGFLNHLLANETASESAYHNALAISQSPAHGEASVEMHSWLFLGFLYQSQGRCNEALKSYERSATLAARLSSKHWLSLIHYRRGNVFERQGQLDEALEAYREAIEGIEALRGATKTEEIKIGLLGTVQQVYESMIVLLLKLDRKAEAFEYVERARSRAFLDRLTDKSPELFAAIDQPVATLAVVQQRLPADALLVEYFTIGVLPRGESLINMLPPENTRLREHLTLPPQVLIFAVTRDRLEIFQPEIDPNMLRPQPGDPGPGKRMLRERLLARLHAQLIAPLAELLPSRRLLYLIPHGPLHYVPFMALRSAEGAYLLAADGPAIALAPSATILLHNCLGRSQALARHGVPLLALGYNDEGEDALRYAEAEAHHIASMLGGQAWAGPAAKSARLIDEAGRARWLHIAGHAFYDPHDPLGSALRLGAEDTLSARQIIEKVELTADLVTLSACLSGVTHVVSGDEMLGLQRAFLYAGAPAVVCTLWEAADLVALLVMDRFYTDLLRGIAPATALRDAQVAVREMTGHDLLATIARWRYEDPAFAAAIEGLPAIPPEALDTRIYADSIHWAPFMLIGRAD
;
A
#
# COMPACT_ATOMS: atom_id res chain seq x y z
N MET A 1 24.87 16.91 -56.67
CA MET A 1 24.86 17.29 -58.10
C MET A 1 23.65 18.20 -58.29
N LYS A 2 23.77 19.40 -58.34
CA LYS A 2 24.02 20.51 -59.17
C LYS A 2 24.14 21.79 -58.36
N GLN A 3 25.36 22.18 -58.04
CA GLN A 3 25.74 23.59 -57.90
C GLN A 3 26.14 23.98 -59.31
N GLN A 4 25.35 24.81 -59.96
CA GLN A 4 25.76 25.75 -61.00
C GLN A 4 24.50 26.42 -61.56
N ASP A 5 24.60 27.75 -61.65
CA ASP A 5 23.71 28.71 -62.29
C ASP A 5 22.63 29.37 -61.40
N MET A 6 23.13 30.31 -60.64
CA MET A 6 22.39 31.56 -60.29
C MET A 6 23.47 32.66 -60.05
N THR A 7 24.02 33.26 -61.09
CA THR A 7 24.68 34.55 -61.06
C THR A 7 23.77 35.51 -61.79
N GLU A 8 23.17 36.40 -61.02
CA GLU A 8 22.93 37.84 -61.30
C GLU A 8 21.63 38.26 -60.51
N GLY A 9 21.90 38.96 -59.47
CA GLY A 9 20.91 39.52 -58.56
C GLY A 9 21.16 39.04 -57.13
N THR A 10 22.09 39.66 -56.40
CA THR A 10 22.37 39.41 -55.01
C THR A 10 21.15 39.83 -54.16
N ILE A 11 20.14 38.93 -54.10
CA ILE A 11 19.25 38.92 -52.99
C ILE A 11 20.04 38.25 -51.86
N GLU A 12 20.43 38.99 -50.82
CA GLU A 12 21.02 38.41 -49.62
C GLU A 12 20.06 37.38 -49.09
N VAL A 13 20.48 36.13 -49.09
CA VAL A 13 19.67 35.02 -48.57
C VAL A 13 19.53 35.24 -47.06
N PRO A 14 18.30 35.35 -46.55
CA PRO A 14 18.08 35.56 -45.11
C PRO A 14 18.89 34.57 -44.30
N THR A 15 19.50 35.02 -43.21
CA THR A 15 20.25 34.12 -42.35
C THR A 15 19.36 33.03 -41.80
N PHE A 16 19.88 31.85 -41.52
CA PHE A 16 19.13 30.73 -40.96
C PHE A 16 18.46 31.12 -39.62
N GLY A 17 19.09 32.02 -38.85
CA GLY A 17 18.53 32.57 -37.61
C GLY A 17 17.19 33.29 -37.82
N LEU A 18 17.09 34.16 -38.81
CA LEU A 18 15.85 34.90 -39.11
C LEU A 18 14.73 33.95 -39.60
N LEU A 19 15.04 32.98 -40.45
CA LEU A 19 14.08 31.98 -40.89
C LEU A 19 13.54 31.11 -39.76
N SER A 20 14.39 30.76 -38.80
CA SER A 20 14.01 30.00 -37.64
C SER A 20 13.03 30.77 -36.74
N ILE A 21 13.25 32.06 -36.54
CA ILE A 21 12.40 32.98 -35.82
C ILE A 21 11.02 33.07 -36.50
N CYS A 22 11.02 33.34 -37.81
CA CYS A 22 9.79 33.44 -38.59
C CYS A 22 9.01 32.13 -38.66
N ALA A 23 9.67 30.98 -38.60
CA ALA A 23 9.02 29.68 -38.60
C ALA A 23 8.18 29.37 -37.32
N LEU A 24 8.55 29.99 -36.21
CA LEU A 24 7.82 29.90 -34.95
C LEU A 24 6.59 30.83 -34.89
N LEU A 25 6.52 31.82 -35.77
CA LEU A 25 5.43 32.78 -35.81
C LEU A 25 4.31 32.29 -36.77
N ARG A 26 3.04 32.56 -36.45
CA ARG A 26 1.93 32.34 -37.36
C ARG A 26 1.89 33.35 -38.50
N TRP A 27 2.27 34.58 -38.19
CA TRP A 27 2.43 35.68 -39.08
C TRP A 27 3.45 36.65 -38.49
N PHE A 28 4.04 37.46 -39.31
CA PHE A 28 4.99 38.52 -38.94
C PHE A 28 4.91 39.66 -39.91
N ASP A 29 5.28 40.81 -39.47
CA ASP A 29 5.45 42.02 -40.28
C ASP A 29 6.82 42.63 -40.03
N HIS A 30 7.08 43.75 -40.68
CA HIS A 30 8.35 44.44 -40.56
C HIS A 30 8.63 44.90 -39.13
N ASP A 31 7.61 45.44 -38.47
CA ASP A 31 7.76 46.04 -37.14
C ASP A 31 8.01 44.95 -36.06
N LEU A 32 7.28 43.81 -36.12
CA LEU A 32 7.49 42.68 -35.25
C LEU A 32 8.90 42.13 -35.37
N LEU A 33 9.40 41.99 -36.61
CA LEU A 33 10.73 41.44 -36.82
C LEU A 33 11.84 42.42 -36.41
N SER A 34 11.62 43.73 -36.65
CA SER A 34 12.54 44.76 -36.21
C SER A 34 12.67 44.85 -34.67
N ASP A 35 11.56 44.68 -33.97
CA ASP A 35 11.53 44.75 -32.50
C ASP A 35 12.16 43.52 -31.84
N LEU A 36 11.99 42.34 -32.44
CA LEU A 36 12.34 41.06 -31.77
C LEU A 36 13.59 40.40 -32.29
N ALA A 37 13.87 40.52 -33.60
CA ALA A 37 14.82 39.63 -34.24
C ALA A 37 16.30 40.07 -34.14
N ALA A 38 16.63 41.27 -33.67
CA ALA A 38 18.01 41.82 -33.63
C ALA A 38 18.80 41.64 -34.93
N HIS A 39 18.11 41.57 -36.08
CA HIS A 39 18.65 41.44 -37.42
C HIS A 39 18.68 42.77 -38.13
N GLY A 40 19.56 42.90 -39.14
CA GLY A 40 19.68 44.15 -39.92
C GLY A 40 18.41 44.44 -40.71
N GLU A 41 18.04 45.70 -40.79
CA GLU A 41 16.86 46.17 -41.52
C GLU A 41 16.82 45.72 -42.97
N ASP A 42 18.02 45.64 -43.63
CA ASP A 42 18.17 45.17 -44.99
C ASP A 42 17.86 43.67 -45.15
N GLU A 43 18.18 42.84 -44.13
CA GLU A 43 17.89 41.43 -44.09
C GLU A 43 16.39 41.14 -43.94
N ILE A 44 15.70 41.89 -43.09
CA ILE A 44 14.26 41.84 -42.91
C ILE A 44 13.56 42.24 -44.24
N LYS A 45 13.96 43.32 -44.86
CA LYS A 45 13.40 43.76 -46.14
C LYS A 45 13.63 42.74 -47.25
N ALA A 46 14.82 42.13 -47.29
CA ALA A 46 15.12 41.08 -48.23
C ALA A 46 14.22 39.84 -48.05
N LEU A 47 13.98 39.43 -46.81
CA LEU A 47 13.05 38.33 -46.49
C LEU A 47 11.61 38.66 -46.97
N LEU A 48 11.09 39.84 -46.63
CA LEU A 48 9.73 40.24 -46.97
C LEU A 48 9.50 40.40 -48.47
N ALA A 49 10.57 40.65 -49.24
CA ALA A 49 10.54 40.71 -50.68
C ALA A 49 10.81 39.38 -51.41
N SER A 50 11.14 38.32 -50.63
CA SER A 50 11.51 37.02 -51.20
C SER A 50 10.26 36.17 -51.51
N ASP A 51 10.49 35.10 -52.28
CA ASP A 51 9.46 34.05 -52.53
C ASP A 51 9.34 33.00 -51.41
N LEU A 52 10.08 33.21 -50.33
CA LEU A 52 9.99 32.37 -49.12
C LEU A 52 8.77 32.67 -48.26
N VAL A 53 8.16 33.84 -48.47
CA VAL A 53 7.01 34.32 -47.68
C VAL A 53 5.76 34.51 -48.54
N GLU A 54 4.61 34.43 -47.95
CA GLU A 54 3.32 34.76 -48.54
C GLU A 54 2.54 35.72 -47.66
N THR A 55 1.68 36.53 -48.27
CA THR A 55 0.85 37.48 -47.51
C THR A 55 -0.27 36.76 -46.75
N VAL A 56 -0.60 37.25 -45.58
CA VAL A 56 -1.69 36.74 -44.75
C VAL A 56 -2.99 37.53 -45.02
N PRO A 57 -4.01 36.96 -45.66
CA PRO A 57 -5.22 37.72 -46.05
C PRO A 57 -5.96 38.35 -44.85
N GLU A 58 -5.94 37.70 -43.70
CA GLU A 58 -6.60 38.17 -42.50
C GLU A 58 -5.89 39.30 -41.78
N HIS A 59 -4.61 39.56 -42.16
CA HIS A 59 -3.76 40.59 -41.53
C HIS A 59 -3.03 41.42 -42.62
N PRO A 60 -3.64 42.54 -43.07
CA PRO A 60 -3.06 43.38 -44.09
C PRO A 60 -1.67 43.88 -43.69
N GLY A 61 -0.67 43.61 -44.53
CA GLY A 61 0.73 43.97 -44.26
C GLY A 61 1.55 42.90 -43.52
N ALA A 62 0.91 41.80 -43.12
CA ALA A 62 1.61 40.70 -42.52
C ALA A 62 1.93 39.56 -43.53
N TYR A 63 2.93 38.78 -43.18
CA TYR A 63 3.51 37.72 -43.97
C TYR A 63 3.58 36.45 -43.10
N ARG A 64 3.67 35.29 -43.76
CA ARG A 64 4.04 34.01 -43.13
C ARG A 64 5.01 33.26 -44.03
N LEU A 65 5.84 32.42 -43.46
CA LEU A 65 6.67 31.53 -44.27
C LEU A 65 5.75 30.50 -44.98
N ARG A 66 6.14 30.17 -46.20
CA ARG A 66 5.55 29.06 -46.94
C ARG A 66 5.73 27.76 -46.15
N ASP A 67 4.74 26.87 -46.21
CA ASP A 67 4.69 25.66 -45.38
C ASP A 67 5.92 24.75 -45.51
N ASP A 68 6.46 24.61 -46.76
CA ASP A 68 7.66 23.82 -47.01
C ASP A 68 8.92 24.43 -46.35
N ILE A 69 9.08 25.73 -46.45
CA ILE A 69 10.20 26.50 -45.84
C ILE A 69 10.07 26.47 -44.29
N ARG A 70 8.87 26.66 -43.81
CA ARG A 70 8.57 26.61 -42.38
C ARG A 70 8.92 25.24 -41.75
N ALA A 71 8.53 24.17 -42.41
CA ALA A 71 8.81 22.81 -41.94
C ALA A 71 10.31 22.51 -41.90
N GLU A 72 11.07 22.94 -42.92
CA GLU A 72 12.52 22.80 -42.96
C GLU A 72 13.19 23.62 -41.86
N ALA A 73 12.82 24.89 -41.69
CA ALA A 73 13.42 25.79 -40.69
C ALA A 73 13.15 25.29 -39.26
N LEU A 74 11.92 24.82 -38.96
CA LEU A 74 11.57 24.20 -37.65
C LEU A 74 12.34 22.91 -37.43
N GLY A 75 12.46 22.06 -38.44
CA GLY A 75 13.20 20.81 -38.35
C GLY A 75 14.66 21.03 -37.98
N ARG A 76 15.31 22.02 -38.64
CA ARG A 76 16.69 22.43 -38.32
C ARG A 76 16.84 23.05 -36.94
N LEU A 77 15.95 23.97 -36.57
CA LEU A 77 15.97 24.61 -35.24
C LEU A 77 15.92 23.55 -34.11
N ARG A 78 15.01 22.60 -34.25
CA ARG A 78 14.84 21.51 -33.26
C ARG A 78 16.03 20.55 -33.19
N ALA A 79 16.69 20.31 -34.33
CA ALA A 79 17.88 19.47 -34.41
C ALA A 79 19.15 20.13 -33.88
N GLU A 80 19.37 21.43 -34.19
CA GLU A 80 20.61 22.14 -33.90
C GLU A 80 20.55 22.88 -32.53
N ASN A 81 19.38 23.48 -32.18
CA ASN A 81 19.23 24.35 -31.02
C ASN A 81 17.85 24.18 -30.34
N PRO A 82 17.55 23.05 -29.76
CA PRO A 82 16.24 22.80 -29.16
C PRO A 82 15.88 23.73 -27.99
N HIS A 83 16.86 24.37 -27.35
CA HIS A 83 16.60 25.34 -26.28
C HIS A 83 16.14 26.70 -26.84
N ASP A 84 16.48 27.04 -28.04
CA ASP A 84 16.12 28.33 -28.64
C ASP A 84 14.62 28.43 -28.91
N GLU A 85 13.95 27.32 -29.25
CA GLU A 85 12.51 27.27 -29.46
C GLU A 85 11.73 27.74 -28.20
N LEU A 86 12.09 27.26 -27.03
CA LEU A 86 11.47 27.70 -25.75
C LEU A 86 11.72 29.19 -25.48
N THR A 87 12.97 29.63 -25.73
CA THR A 87 13.38 31.02 -25.50
C THR A 87 12.61 31.99 -26.41
N TRP A 88 12.43 31.62 -27.69
CA TRP A 88 11.70 32.45 -28.66
C TRP A 88 10.19 32.47 -28.36
N HIS A 89 9.57 31.36 -28.03
CA HIS A 89 8.15 31.36 -27.62
C HIS A 89 7.92 32.21 -26.37
N SER A 90 8.85 32.22 -25.42
CA SER A 90 8.80 33.10 -24.25
C SER A 90 8.86 34.59 -24.66
N ARG A 91 9.80 34.96 -25.54
CA ARG A 91 9.93 36.34 -26.04
C ARG A 91 8.69 36.78 -26.83
N PHE A 92 8.14 35.95 -27.68
CA PHE A 92 6.92 36.26 -28.42
C PHE A 92 5.73 36.41 -27.50
N PHE A 93 5.59 35.54 -26.50
CA PHE A 93 4.57 35.68 -25.50
C PHE A 93 4.64 37.05 -24.79
N ASP A 94 5.82 37.44 -24.30
CA ASP A 94 6.03 38.72 -23.62
C ASP A 94 5.74 39.92 -24.55
N TYR A 95 6.17 39.84 -25.78
CA TYR A 95 5.90 40.86 -26.78
C TYR A 95 4.41 41.04 -27.05
N PHE A 96 3.68 39.99 -27.34
CA PHE A 96 2.25 40.04 -27.59
C PHE A 96 1.46 40.41 -26.34
N LEU A 97 1.86 39.98 -25.16
CA LEU A 97 1.25 40.38 -23.89
C LEU A 97 1.38 41.89 -23.66
N GLN A 98 2.54 42.47 -23.94
CA GLN A 98 2.78 43.93 -23.84
C GLN A 98 1.95 44.68 -24.87
N HIS A 99 1.84 44.22 -26.10
CA HIS A 99 1.03 44.82 -27.15
C HIS A 99 -0.46 44.79 -26.82
N MET A 100 -0.97 43.74 -26.22
CA MET A 100 -2.34 43.69 -25.72
C MET A 100 -2.65 44.79 -24.72
N GLN A 101 -1.68 45.19 -23.91
CA GLN A 101 -1.84 46.24 -22.88
C GLN A 101 -1.77 47.65 -23.44
N GLN A 102 -1.13 47.87 -24.57
CA GLN A 102 -0.84 49.17 -25.16
C GLN A 102 -1.74 49.57 -26.34
N THR A 103 -2.46 48.62 -26.96
CA THR A 103 -3.12 48.85 -28.27
C THR A 103 -4.59 49.23 -28.09
N ALA A 104 -5.06 50.21 -28.87
CA ALA A 104 -6.36 50.85 -28.72
C ALA A 104 -7.52 50.27 -29.56
N PRO A 105 -7.40 49.72 -30.78
CA PRO A 105 -8.54 49.09 -31.45
C PRO A 105 -8.75 47.64 -31.01
N ASP A 106 -10.01 47.23 -30.74
CA ASP A 106 -10.36 45.90 -30.26
C ASP A 106 -9.90 44.77 -31.21
N ASP A 107 -9.93 44.98 -32.49
CA ASP A 107 -9.54 43.98 -33.52
C ASP A 107 -8.04 43.64 -33.45
N LEU A 108 -7.17 44.64 -33.31
CA LEU A 108 -5.73 44.45 -33.18
C LEU A 108 -5.37 43.83 -31.82
N ARG A 109 -6.08 44.23 -30.80
CA ARG A 109 -5.94 43.67 -29.46
C ARG A 109 -6.37 42.17 -29.43
N MET A 110 -7.42 41.81 -30.12
CA MET A 110 -7.85 40.41 -30.26
C MET A 110 -6.86 39.56 -31.02
N ALA A 111 -6.21 40.11 -32.06
CA ALA A 111 -5.15 39.45 -32.81
C ALA A 111 -3.89 39.23 -31.95
N ALA A 112 -3.47 40.24 -31.18
CA ALA A 112 -2.38 40.12 -30.22
C ALA A 112 -2.68 39.09 -29.13
N GLU A 113 -3.90 39.07 -28.59
CA GLU A 113 -4.37 38.08 -27.64
C GLU A 113 -4.30 36.65 -28.20
N ALA A 114 -4.78 36.43 -29.43
CA ALA A 114 -4.70 35.15 -30.10
C ALA A 114 -3.25 34.66 -30.32
N SER A 115 -2.34 35.57 -30.67
CA SER A 115 -0.89 35.27 -30.83
C SER A 115 -0.22 34.99 -29.50
N CYS A 116 -0.52 35.76 -28.45
CA CYS A 116 -0.06 35.52 -27.09
C CYS A 116 -0.44 34.12 -26.60
N PHE A 117 -1.71 33.71 -26.75
CA PHE A 117 -2.19 32.41 -26.35
C PHE A 117 -1.68 31.29 -27.25
N HIS A 118 -1.38 31.53 -28.51
CA HIS A 118 -0.67 30.55 -29.34
C HIS A 118 0.70 30.23 -28.72
N HIS A 119 1.51 31.25 -28.41
CA HIS A 119 2.82 31.00 -27.82
C HIS A 119 2.77 30.47 -26.43
N LEU A 120 1.75 30.82 -25.62
CA LEU A 120 1.52 30.20 -24.31
C LEU A 120 1.20 28.70 -24.45
N ALA A 121 0.43 28.30 -25.46
CA ALA A 121 0.13 26.89 -25.73
C ALA A 121 1.40 26.12 -26.17
N GLU A 122 2.23 26.70 -27.03
CA GLU A 122 3.51 26.07 -27.43
C GLU A 122 4.48 25.97 -26.23
N LEU A 123 4.57 27.02 -25.41
CA LEU A 123 5.31 26.96 -24.15
C LEU A 123 4.81 25.87 -23.22
N PHE A 124 3.49 25.71 -23.10
CA PHE A 124 2.91 24.64 -22.32
C PHE A 124 3.38 23.26 -22.79
N LEU A 125 3.35 23.01 -24.08
CA LEU A 125 3.81 21.73 -24.67
C LEU A 125 5.30 21.49 -24.45
N LEU A 126 6.13 22.50 -24.68
CA LEU A 126 7.58 22.42 -24.53
C LEU A 126 8.00 22.22 -23.07
N VAL A 127 7.37 22.97 -22.16
CA VAL A 127 7.61 22.88 -20.71
C VAL A 127 7.13 21.54 -20.16
N ALA A 128 5.96 21.07 -20.60
CA ALA A 128 5.45 19.76 -20.21
C ALA A 128 6.41 18.64 -20.58
N ALA A 129 6.97 18.69 -21.80
CA ALA A 129 7.97 17.72 -22.25
C ALA A 129 9.26 17.76 -21.43
N ARG A 130 9.65 18.93 -20.90
CA ARG A 130 10.87 19.13 -20.09
C ARG A 130 10.65 19.13 -18.59
N ARG A 131 9.39 19.11 -18.13
CA ARG A 131 8.97 19.22 -16.70
C ARG A 131 9.44 20.52 -16.03
N GLU A 132 9.63 21.60 -16.79
CA GLU A 132 10.09 22.91 -16.32
C GLU A 132 8.94 23.82 -15.86
N TRP A 133 8.04 23.29 -15.02
CA TRP A 133 6.77 23.92 -14.60
C TRP A 133 6.90 25.32 -14.01
N GLN A 134 8.04 25.62 -13.38
CA GLN A 134 8.30 26.94 -12.78
C GLN A 134 8.36 28.05 -13.85
N SER A 135 8.92 27.74 -15.02
CA SER A 135 8.97 28.68 -16.15
C SER A 135 7.57 28.98 -16.68
N LEU A 136 6.74 27.96 -16.87
CA LEU A 136 5.36 28.14 -17.33
C LEU A 136 4.52 28.92 -16.32
N MET A 137 4.71 28.69 -15.02
CA MET A 137 4.00 29.40 -13.97
C MET A 137 4.22 30.93 -14.07
N THR A 138 5.43 31.35 -14.39
CA THR A 138 5.74 32.79 -14.55
C THR A 138 4.91 33.39 -15.69
N HIS A 139 4.81 32.72 -16.84
CA HIS A 139 4.02 33.18 -17.98
C HIS A 139 2.52 33.20 -17.70
N VAL A 140 2.00 32.15 -17.05
CA VAL A 140 0.60 32.06 -16.61
C VAL A 140 0.25 33.21 -15.66
N MET A 141 1.10 33.50 -14.69
CA MET A 141 0.91 34.61 -13.75
C MET A 141 0.93 35.96 -14.45
N SER A 142 1.82 36.16 -15.43
CA SER A 142 1.84 37.37 -16.23
C SER A 142 0.56 37.53 -17.05
N ALA A 143 0.06 36.46 -17.68
CA ALA A 143 -1.19 36.49 -18.45
C ALA A 143 -2.42 36.77 -17.59
N ARG A 144 -2.44 36.36 -16.32
CA ARG A 144 -3.56 36.63 -15.38
C ARG A 144 -3.79 38.11 -15.12
N THR A 145 -2.78 38.94 -15.27
CA THR A 145 -2.90 40.39 -15.08
C THR A 145 -3.47 41.11 -16.32
N ALA A 146 -3.56 40.39 -17.43
CA ALA A 146 -4.10 40.95 -18.67
C ALA A 146 -5.64 40.96 -18.67
N ASN A 147 -6.22 41.99 -19.24
CA ASN A 147 -7.65 42.09 -19.44
C ASN A 147 -8.05 41.38 -20.74
N LEU A 148 -8.36 40.07 -20.66
CA LEU A 148 -8.69 39.22 -21.81
C LEU A 148 -10.07 39.56 -22.38
N LEU A 149 -10.18 39.58 -23.71
CA LEU A 149 -11.42 39.87 -24.44
C LEU A 149 -12.16 38.60 -24.83
N GLN A 150 -11.45 37.48 -25.01
CA GLN A 150 -12.02 36.22 -25.47
C GLN A 150 -12.20 35.24 -24.32
N VAL A 151 -13.45 34.85 -24.05
CA VAL A 151 -13.80 33.91 -22.96
C VAL A 151 -13.02 32.60 -23.07
N ARG A 152 -12.82 32.09 -24.30
CA ARG A 152 -12.03 30.86 -24.51
C ARG A 152 -10.60 30.95 -23.95
N HIS A 153 -9.96 32.13 -24.04
CA HIS A 153 -8.61 32.35 -23.50
C HIS A 153 -8.63 32.47 -21.97
N VAL A 154 -9.72 33.01 -21.40
CA VAL A 154 -9.92 33.01 -19.95
C VAL A 154 -10.01 31.58 -19.43
N HIS A 155 -10.79 30.72 -20.09
CA HIS A 155 -10.89 29.32 -19.73
C HIS A 155 -9.57 28.56 -19.93
N GLN A 156 -8.89 28.81 -21.03
CA GLN A 156 -7.58 28.18 -21.31
C GLN A 156 -6.52 28.59 -20.27
N LEU A 157 -6.49 29.86 -19.88
CA LEU A 157 -5.58 30.35 -18.86
C LEU A 157 -5.88 29.71 -17.48
N ALA A 158 -7.15 29.61 -17.11
CA ALA A 158 -7.56 28.94 -15.88
C ALA A 158 -7.17 27.45 -15.89
N PHE A 159 -7.25 26.79 -17.04
CA PHE A 159 -6.77 25.41 -17.21
C PHE A 159 -5.25 25.31 -16.98
N TYR A 160 -4.46 26.18 -17.62
CA TYR A 160 -3.00 26.17 -17.47
C TYR A 160 -2.60 26.46 -16.01
N ASP A 161 -3.26 27.40 -15.37
CA ASP A 161 -3.04 27.71 -13.95
C ASP A 161 -3.30 26.48 -13.07
N GLY A 162 -4.46 25.84 -13.24
CA GLY A 162 -4.80 24.61 -12.51
C GLY A 162 -3.83 23.46 -12.83
N TYR A 163 -3.44 23.29 -14.09
CA TYR A 163 -2.53 22.22 -14.51
C TYR A 163 -1.10 22.42 -13.98
N VAL A 164 -0.59 23.65 -13.98
CA VAL A 164 0.71 23.98 -13.34
C VAL A 164 0.64 23.69 -11.84
N ALA A 165 -0.48 24.04 -11.19
CA ALA A 165 -0.68 23.77 -9.78
C ALA A 165 -0.65 22.27 -9.45
N VAL A 166 -1.16 21.39 -10.34
CA VAL A 166 -1.01 19.92 -10.21
C VAL A 166 0.46 19.53 -10.12
N HIS A 167 1.27 20.00 -11.05
CA HIS A 167 2.67 19.59 -11.17
C HIS A 167 3.61 20.31 -10.19
N THR A 168 3.17 21.42 -9.60
CA THR A 168 3.87 22.10 -8.49
C THR A 168 3.35 21.66 -7.12
N GLN A 169 2.55 20.59 -7.06
CA GLN A 169 1.99 19.98 -5.84
C GLN A 169 1.06 20.91 -5.02
N ASN A 170 0.53 21.96 -5.63
CA ASN A 170 -0.49 22.80 -5.02
C ASN A 170 -1.89 22.28 -5.33
N TYR A 171 -2.20 21.09 -4.79
CA TYR A 171 -3.41 20.34 -5.16
C TYR A 171 -4.72 21.04 -4.76
N GLU A 172 -4.74 21.82 -3.69
CA GLU A 172 -5.92 22.56 -3.26
C GLU A 172 -6.28 23.66 -4.27
N HIS A 173 -5.28 24.42 -4.71
CA HIS A 173 -5.47 25.42 -5.77
C HIS A 173 -5.87 24.77 -7.09
N ALA A 174 -5.22 23.68 -7.46
CA ALA A 174 -5.57 22.92 -8.67
C ALA A 174 -7.02 22.44 -8.65
N GLU A 175 -7.45 21.78 -7.56
CA GLU A 175 -8.81 21.29 -7.38
C GLU A 175 -9.86 22.40 -7.47
N THR A 176 -9.62 23.51 -6.78
CA THR A 176 -10.53 24.66 -6.77
C THR A 176 -10.65 25.28 -8.16
N THR A 177 -9.54 25.56 -8.82
CA THR A 177 -9.50 26.21 -10.13
C THR A 177 -10.14 25.33 -11.21
N LEU A 178 -9.77 24.05 -11.25
CA LEU A 178 -10.28 23.10 -12.26
C LEU A 178 -11.77 22.79 -12.07
N ASN A 179 -12.27 22.67 -10.83
CA ASN A 179 -13.70 22.49 -10.58
C ASN A 179 -14.50 23.73 -10.96
N SER A 180 -14.01 24.94 -10.60
CA SER A 180 -14.65 26.19 -11.03
C SER A 180 -14.74 26.33 -12.55
N LEU A 181 -13.77 25.76 -13.26
CA LEU A 181 -13.78 25.73 -14.72
C LEU A 181 -14.81 24.72 -15.26
N LEU A 182 -15.00 23.56 -14.64
CA LEU A 182 -16.03 22.58 -15.00
C LEU A 182 -17.44 23.12 -14.85
N ASP A 183 -17.67 24.03 -13.91
CA ASP A 183 -18.98 24.65 -13.65
C ASP A 183 -19.39 25.67 -14.73
N GLN A 184 -18.46 26.05 -15.64
CA GLN A 184 -18.78 26.97 -16.72
C GLN A 184 -19.64 26.30 -17.79
N ALA A 185 -20.81 26.87 -18.07
CA ALA A 185 -21.80 26.32 -19.00
C ALA A 185 -21.31 26.34 -20.47
N ASP A 186 -20.46 27.30 -20.81
CA ASP A 186 -19.88 27.55 -22.14
C ASP A 186 -18.50 27.00 -22.32
N LEU A 187 -18.05 26.12 -21.42
CA LEU A 187 -16.74 25.47 -21.52
C LEU A 187 -16.70 24.57 -22.76
N ASP A 188 -15.68 24.80 -23.60
CA ASP A 188 -15.41 23.96 -24.76
C ASP A 188 -15.27 22.49 -24.37
N VAL A 189 -15.83 21.58 -25.16
CA VAL A 189 -15.86 20.15 -24.86
C VAL A 189 -14.45 19.55 -24.84
N GLY A 190 -13.56 19.98 -25.73
CA GLY A 190 -12.16 19.54 -25.75
C GLY A 190 -11.43 19.96 -24.48
N LEU A 191 -11.63 21.21 -24.05
CA LEU A 191 -11.07 21.71 -22.82
C LEU A 191 -11.67 21.01 -21.60
N ARG A 192 -12.97 20.69 -21.60
CA ARG A 192 -13.64 19.92 -20.55
C ARG A 192 -12.98 18.55 -20.34
N VAL A 193 -12.65 17.85 -21.41
CA VAL A 193 -11.91 16.56 -21.36
C VAL A 193 -10.56 16.74 -20.68
N GLN A 194 -9.82 17.81 -21.05
CA GLN A 194 -8.53 18.10 -20.45
C GLN A 194 -8.62 18.41 -18.96
N VAL A 195 -9.63 19.18 -18.55
CA VAL A 195 -9.90 19.54 -17.15
C VAL A 195 -10.23 18.30 -16.32
N LEU A 196 -11.10 17.43 -16.85
CA LEU A 196 -11.43 16.16 -16.17
C LEU A 196 -10.20 15.28 -16.00
N ASN A 197 -9.36 15.19 -17.04
CA ASN A 197 -8.11 14.42 -16.95
C ASN A 197 -7.16 15.02 -15.90
N ALA A 198 -7.01 16.34 -15.84
CA ALA A 198 -6.20 17.01 -14.85
C ALA A 198 -6.72 16.81 -13.41
N LEU A 199 -8.05 16.82 -13.21
CA LEU A 199 -8.65 16.49 -11.91
C LEU A 199 -8.38 15.03 -11.53
N GLY A 200 -8.46 14.09 -12.48
CA GLY A 200 -8.04 12.72 -12.27
C GLY A 200 -6.61 12.63 -11.75
N GLN A 201 -5.69 13.41 -12.33
CA GLN A 201 -4.29 13.48 -11.87
C GLN A 201 -4.17 14.10 -10.47
N VAL A 202 -4.93 15.16 -10.14
CA VAL A 202 -4.97 15.72 -8.78
C VAL A 202 -5.27 14.65 -7.74
N TYR A 203 -6.35 13.89 -7.95
CA TYR A 203 -6.77 12.86 -7.02
C TYR A 203 -5.82 11.66 -7.01
N TRP A 204 -5.21 11.31 -8.14
CA TRP A 204 -4.18 10.27 -8.21
C TRP A 204 -2.94 10.65 -7.38
N PHE A 205 -2.42 11.87 -7.52
CA PHE A 205 -1.29 12.35 -6.72
C PHE A 205 -1.62 12.46 -5.22
N GLN A 206 -2.90 12.66 -4.88
CA GLN A 206 -3.38 12.63 -3.50
C GLN A 206 -3.66 11.20 -3.00
N THR A 207 -3.40 10.15 -3.80
CA THR A 207 -3.72 8.75 -3.50
C THR A 207 -5.21 8.45 -3.28
N ARG A 208 -6.08 9.33 -3.74
CA ARG A 208 -7.56 9.17 -3.70
C ARG A 208 -8.03 8.47 -4.96
N TYR A 209 -7.64 7.20 -5.09
CA TYR A 209 -7.80 6.40 -6.30
C TYR A 209 -9.26 6.22 -6.71
N ASP A 210 -10.16 6.10 -5.74
CA ASP A 210 -11.60 6.03 -5.96
C ASP A 210 -12.13 7.23 -6.77
N ARG A 211 -11.74 8.44 -6.37
CA ARG A 211 -12.11 9.67 -7.07
C ARG A 211 -11.42 9.81 -8.42
N ALA A 212 -10.13 9.50 -8.47
CA ALA A 212 -9.38 9.54 -9.72
C ALA A 212 -10.02 8.65 -10.80
N LEU A 213 -10.41 7.42 -10.44
CA LEU A 213 -11.13 6.51 -11.34
C LEU A 213 -12.44 7.12 -11.88
N VAL A 214 -13.23 7.79 -11.04
CA VAL A 214 -14.47 8.45 -11.46
C VAL A 214 -14.19 9.50 -12.53
N PHE A 215 -13.16 10.34 -12.35
CA PHE A 215 -12.80 11.36 -13.33
C PHE A 215 -12.28 10.75 -14.63
N TYR A 216 -11.42 9.74 -14.57
CA TYR A 216 -10.93 9.07 -15.78
C TYR A 216 -12.03 8.32 -16.53
N GLN A 217 -13.02 7.75 -15.83
CA GLN A 217 -14.20 7.16 -16.46
C GLN A 217 -15.03 8.23 -17.19
N GLN A 218 -15.19 9.43 -16.61
CA GLN A 218 -15.84 10.56 -17.28
C GLN A 218 -15.05 11.01 -18.51
N VAL A 219 -13.69 11.06 -18.44
CA VAL A 219 -12.84 11.33 -19.60
C VAL A 219 -13.07 10.29 -20.68
N GLN A 220 -13.05 9.00 -20.35
CA GLN A 220 -13.28 7.90 -21.30
C GLN A 220 -14.63 8.01 -21.98
N THR A 221 -15.69 8.30 -21.22
CA THR A 221 -17.05 8.44 -21.74
C THR A 221 -17.13 9.63 -22.68
N LEU A 222 -16.77 10.83 -22.23
CA LEU A 222 -16.85 12.06 -23.03
C LEU A 222 -15.94 12.03 -24.26
N ALA A 223 -14.74 11.45 -24.12
CA ALA A 223 -13.83 11.26 -25.24
C ALA A 223 -14.39 10.27 -26.28
N SER A 224 -15.12 9.24 -25.84
CA SER A 224 -15.80 8.31 -26.74
C SER A 224 -16.97 8.96 -27.48
N GLU A 225 -17.78 9.77 -26.80
CA GLU A 225 -18.89 10.53 -27.38
C GLU A 225 -18.43 11.57 -28.41
N THR A 226 -17.29 12.18 -28.17
CA THR A 226 -16.72 13.23 -29.03
C THR A 226 -15.72 12.70 -30.07
N SER A 227 -15.56 11.38 -30.16
CA SER A 227 -14.56 10.72 -31.01
C SER A 227 -13.11 11.20 -30.76
N ASN A 228 -12.82 11.65 -29.56
CA ASN A 228 -11.48 12.05 -29.14
C ASN A 228 -10.67 10.81 -28.70
N HIS A 229 -10.22 10.04 -29.68
CA HIS A 229 -9.50 8.78 -29.42
C HIS A 229 -8.25 8.95 -28.60
N PHE A 230 -7.55 10.09 -28.71
CA PHE A 230 -6.34 10.38 -27.93
C PHE A 230 -6.63 10.40 -26.41
N TYR A 231 -7.60 11.21 -25.97
CA TYR A 231 -7.94 11.26 -24.54
C TYR A 231 -8.63 9.99 -24.04
N LYS A 232 -9.31 9.24 -24.92
CA LYS A 232 -9.79 7.90 -24.58
C LYS A 232 -8.61 6.97 -24.21
N ALA A 233 -7.54 6.96 -25.01
CA ALA A 233 -6.36 6.15 -24.74
C ALA A 233 -5.64 6.58 -23.45
N ILE A 234 -5.47 7.90 -23.25
CA ILE A 234 -4.90 8.45 -22.01
C ILE A 234 -5.70 8.03 -20.77
N ALA A 235 -7.03 8.10 -20.82
CA ALA A 235 -7.88 7.69 -19.71
C ALA A 235 -7.72 6.20 -19.38
N LEU A 236 -7.68 5.35 -20.39
CA LEU A 236 -7.45 3.90 -20.23
C LEU A 236 -6.08 3.64 -19.58
N ALA A 237 -5.03 4.30 -20.05
CA ALA A 237 -3.69 4.18 -19.47
C ALA A 237 -3.66 4.62 -18.01
N ASN A 238 -4.24 5.78 -17.69
CA ASN A 238 -4.27 6.32 -16.34
C ASN A 238 -5.08 5.42 -15.38
N MET A 239 -6.20 4.87 -15.84
CA MET A 239 -6.97 3.88 -15.07
C MET A 239 -6.16 2.61 -14.83
N GLY A 240 -5.42 2.12 -15.85
CA GLY A 240 -4.49 1.01 -15.72
C GLY A 240 -3.43 1.24 -14.63
N MET A 241 -2.82 2.43 -14.61
CA MET A 241 -1.86 2.81 -13.56
C MET A 241 -2.50 2.75 -12.16
N ILE A 242 -3.75 3.19 -11.99
CA ILE A 242 -4.44 3.10 -10.70
C ILE A 242 -4.68 1.64 -10.30
N TYR A 243 -5.15 0.80 -11.21
CA TYR A 243 -5.37 -0.62 -10.91
C TYR A 243 -4.07 -1.34 -10.57
N LYS A 244 -2.94 -0.93 -11.17
CA LYS A 244 -1.61 -1.40 -10.79
C LYS A 244 -1.26 -1.03 -9.35
N GLU A 245 -1.47 0.24 -8.94
CA GLU A 245 -1.25 0.68 -7.56
C GLU A 245 -2.16 -0.05 -6.54
N LEU A 246 -3.35 -0.46 -6.99
CA LEU A 246 -4.28 -1.28 -6.19
C LEU A 246 -3.93 -2.78 -6.20
N GLY A 247 -2.82 -3.19 -6.84
CA GLY A 247 -2.40 -4.59 -6.95
C GLY A 247 -3.25 -5.44 -7.91
N GLN A 248 -4.10 -4.81 -8.73
CA GLN A 248 -4.97 -5.47 -9.71
C GLN A 248 -4.30 -5.49 -11.08
N ILE A 249 -3.16 -6.18 -11.18
CA ILE A 249 -2.27 -6.15 -12.35
C ILE A 249 -2.94 -6.69 -13.62
N ASP A 250 -3.83 -7.70 -13.50
CA ASP A 250 -4.57 -8.21 -14.67
C ASP A 250 -5.46 -7.13 -15.30
N GLN A 251 -6.16 -6.33 -14.49
CA GLN A 251 -6.97 -5.20 -14.98
C GLN A 251 -6.11 -4.07 -15.54
N ALA A 252 -4.98 -3.79 -14.91
CA ALA A 252 -4.02 -2.80 -15.41
C ALA A 252 -3.54 -3.18 -16.81
N LEU A 253 -3.13 -4.44 -17.00
CA LEU A 253 -2.67 -4.97 -18.26
C LEU A 253 -3.76 -4.91 -19.35
N ASP A 254 -4.99 -5.30 -19.02
CA ASP A 254 -6.12 -5.26 -19.97
C ASP A 254 -6.43 -3.83 -20.45
N LEU A 255 -6.41 -2.86 -19.56
CA LEU A 255 -6.60 -1.44 -19.89
C LEU A 255 -5.42 -0.88 -20.70
N GLY A 256 -4.21 -1.26 -20.33
CA GLY A 256 -3.00 -0.93 -21.08
C GLY A 256 -3.06 -1.44 -22.53
N ILE A 257 -3.47 -2.68 -22.74
CA ILE A 257 -3.64 -3.28 -24.08
C ILE A 257 -4.71 -2.53 -24.89
N GLN A 258 -5.82 -2.13 -24.26
CA GLN A 258 -6.83 -1.31 -24.94
C GLN A 258 -6.27 0.06 -25.33
N SER A 259 -5.52 0.72 -24.47
CA SER A 259 -4.84 1.99 -24.76
C SER A 259 -3.82 1.84 -25.89
N LEU A 260 -3.03 0.76 -25.84
CA LEU A 260 -2.05 0.40 -26.86
C LEU A 260 -2.69 0.34 -28.25
N GLN A 261 -3.83 -0.36 -28.38
CA GLN A 261 -4.53 -0.50 -29.65
C GLN A 261 -4.97 0.85 -30.19
N VAL A 262 -5.51 1.73 -29.35
CA VAL A 262 -5.93 3.06 -29.76
C VAL A 262 -4.76 3.91 -30.23
N PHE A 263 -3.62 3.92 -29.52
CA PHE A 263 -2.44 4.67 -29.97
C PHE A 263 -1.86 4.11 -31.27
N ARG A 264 -1.93 2.80 -31.47
CA ARG A 264 -1.50 2.15 -32.71
C ARG A 264 -2.38 2.58 -33.89
N ASP A 265 -3.70 2.63 -33.70
CA ASP A 265 -4.66 3.07 -34.72
C ASP A 265 -4.51 4.57 -35.03
N LEU A 266 -4.13 5.38 -34.06
CA LEU A 266 -3.83 6.82 -34.24
C LEU A 266 -2.49 7.08 -34.94
N GLY A 267 -1.59 6.08 -34.99
CA GLY A 267 -0.22 6.29 -35.45
C GLY A 267 0.63 7.16 -34.52
N ASP A 268 0.25 7.29 -33.26
CA ASP A 268 0.99 8.05 -32.25
C ASP A 268 2.12 7.19 -31.69
N HIS A 269 3.23 7.19 -32.40
CA HIS A 269 4.39 6.35 -32.08
C HIS A 269 5.06 6.72 -30.75
N TYR A 270 4.94 7.96 -30.29
CA TYR A 270 5.52 8.37 -29.01
C TYR A 270 4.76 7.76 -27.85
N ASN A 271 3.44 7.96 -27.80
CA ASN A 271 2.60 7.38 -26.74
C ASN A 271 2.49 5.85 -26.86
N LEU A 272 2.56 5.32 -28.07
CA LEU A 272 2.65 3.89 -28.32
C LEU A 272 3.90 3.29 -27.63
N ALA A 273 5.07 3.89 -27.80
CA ALA A 273 6.30 3.43 -27.15
C ALA A 273 6.23 3.53 -25.63
N HIS A 274 5.62 4.60 -25.11
CA HIS A 274 5.42 4.77 -23.67
C HIS A 274 4.52 3.69 -23.08
N ILE A 275 3.37 3.42 -23.71
CA ILE A 275 2.44 2.41 -23.18
C ILE A 275 3.02 0.99 -23.30
N LEU A 276 3.79 0.71 -24.34
CA LEU A 276 4.53 -0.56 -24.49
C LEU A 276 5.51 -0.78 -23.32
N TYR A 277 6.18 0.27 -22.86
CA TYR A 277 7.04 0.20 -21.68
C TYR A 277 6.26 -0.14 -20.43
N GLU A 278 5.10 0.50 -20.19
CA GLU A 278 4.26 0.22 -19.01
C GLU A 278 3.70 -1.21 -19.04
N ILE A 279 3.14 -1.64 -20.18
CA ILE A 279 2.64 -3.01 -20.36
C ILE A 279 3.76 -4.04 -20.21
N GLY A 280 4.96 -3.72 -20.69
CA GLY A 280 6.14 -4.57 -20.51
C GLY A 280 6.50 -4.79 -19.05
N ASN A 281 6.43 -3.73 -18.23
CA ASN A 281 6.64 -3.82 -16.79
C ASN A 281 5.53 -4.64 -16.11
N ASP A 282 4.26 -4.46 -16.51
CA ASP A 282 3.14 -5.21 -15.97
C ASP A 282 3.25 -6.71 -16.32
N ALA A 283 3.58 -7.02 -17.57
CA ALA A 283 3.83 -8.39 -18.02
C ALA A 283 5.00 -9.04 -17.25
N MET A 284 6.07 -8.30 -17.01
CA MET A 284 7.20 -8.76 -16.21
C MET A 284 6.78 -9.05 -14.76
N SER A 285 5.98 -8.17 -14.16
CA SER A 285 5.44 -8.35 -12.79
C SER A 285 4.58 -9.61 -12.66
N MET A 286 3.91 -10.01 -13.74
CA MET A 286 3.10 -11.23 -13.82
C MET A 286 3.89 -12.48 -14.21
N GLY A 287 5.22 -12.40 -14.37
CA GLY A 287 6.04 -13.50 -14.84
C GLY A 287 5.84 -13.84 -16.32
N ARG A 288 5.25 -12.94 -17.11
CA ARG A 288 5.09 -13.10 -18.57
C ARG A 288 6.32 -12.55 -19.31
N TRP A 289 7.49 -13.10 -19.00
CA TRP A 289 8.80 -12.54 -19.41
C TRP A 289 8.98 -12.44 -20.93
N ALA A 290 8.48 -13.43 -21.71
CA ALA A 290 8.58 -13.38 -23.16
C ALA A 290 7.78 -12.21 -23.76
N ALA A 291 6.56 -11.97 -23.26
CA ALA A 291 5.74 -10.84 -23.68
C ALA A 291 6.40 -9.50 -23.26
N ALA A 292 6.95 -9.42 -22.04
CA ALA A 292 7.68 -8.23 -21.60
C ALA A 292 8.86 -7.91 -22.52
N GLN A 293 9.59 -8.93 -22.97
CA GLN A 293 10.70 -8.76 -23.89
C GLN A 293 10.25 -8.24 -25.25
N GLU A 294 9.15 -8.76 -25.80
CA GLU A 294 8.56 -8.30 -27.07
C GLU A 294 8.11 -6.83 -26.97
N TYR A 295 7.40 -6.46 -25.90
CA TYR A 295 6.96 -5.08 -25.68
C TYR A 295 8.13 -4.09 -25.55
N PHE A 296 9.15 -4.43 -24.76
CA PHE A 296 10.33 -3.58 -24.64
C PHE A 296 11.08 -3.43 -25.96
N GLN A 297 11.20 -4.50 -26.75
CA GLN A 297 11.87 -4.45 -28.03
C GLN A 297 11.12 -3.53 -29.02
N GLU A 298 9.80 -3.66 -29.14
CA GLU A 298 8.97 -2.79 -29.99
C GLU A 298 9.10 -1.32 -29.55
N ALA A 299 9.09 -1.06 -28.25
CA ALA A 299 9.24 0.28 -27.71
C ALA A 299 10.63 0.90 -28.00
N ILE A 300 11.70 0.10 -27.90
CA ILE A 300 13.07 0.53 -28.24
C ILE A 300 13.13 0.94 -29.71
N GLU A 301 12.64 0.11 -30.63
CA GLU A 301 12.63 0.40 -32.07
C GLU A 301 11.85 1.67 -32.41
N LEU A 302 10.75 1.94 -31.68
CA LEU A 302 9.98 3.17 -31.86
C LEU A 302 10.76 4.39 -31.39
N TYR A 303 11.31 4.38 -30.18
CA TYR A 303 12.07 5.52 -29.66
C TYR A 303 13.39 5.76 -30.41
N GLU A 304 14.06 4.72 -30.91
CA GLU A 304 15.22 4.88 -31.80
C GLU A 304 14.85 5.61 -33.09
N ARG A 305 13.74 5.23 -33.74
CA ARG A 305 13.23 5.90 -34.92
C ARG A 305 12.82 7.36 -34.68
N LEU A 306 12.29 7.66 -33.50
CA LEU A 306 11.87 8.98 -33.09
C LEU A 306 13.02 9.84 -32.54
N GLY A 307 14.19 9.25 -32.27
CA GLY A 307 15.32 9.93 -31.65
C GLY A 307 15.10 10.30 -30.17
N VAL A 308 14.14 9.67 -29.47
CA VAL A 308 13.77 9.98 -28.10
C VAL A 308 14.71 9.31 -27.11
N GLN A 309 15.84 9.95 -26.83
CA GLN A 309 16.90 9.39 -25.99
C GLN A 309 16.44 9.13 -24.54
N ALA A 310 15.67 10.05 -23.93
CA ALA A 310 15.20 9.87 -22.57
C ALA A 310 14.33 8.59 -22.41
N GLY A 311 13.43 8.32 -23.37
CA GLY A 311 12.63 7.10 -23.40
C GLY A 311 13.47 5.82 -23.53
N LEU A 312 14.52 5.87 -24.36
CA LEU A 312 15.47 4.77 -24.52
C LEU A 312 16.21 4.44 -23.22
N ALA A 313 16.58 5.45 -22.43
CA ALA A 313 17.25 5.22 -21.16
C ALA A 313 16.38 4.39 -20.18
N TYR A 314 15.09 4.70 -20.07
CA TYR A 314 14.13 3.92 -19.27
C TYR A 314 13.99 2.49 -19.80
N LEU A 315 13.87 2.33 -21.11
CA LEU A 315 13.72 1.01 -21.73
C LEU A 315 14.96 0.14 -21.55
N TYR A 316 16.15 0.69 -21.72
CA TYR A 316 17.40 -0.06 -21.47
C TYR A 316 17.53 -0.44 -19.99
N TRP A 317 17.10 0.41 -19.08
CA TRP A 317 17.05 0.05 -17.65
C TRP A 317 16.07 -1.12 -17.43
N GLY A 318 14.84 -1.04 -17.96
CA GLY A 318 13.84 -2.12 -17.86
C GLY A 318 14.31 -3.42 -18.50
N GLN A 319 14.93 -3.35 -19.69
CA GLN A 319 15.53 -4.50 -20.36
C GLN A 319 16.69 -5.11 -19.55
N GLY A 320 17.51 -4.26 -18.92
CA GLY A 320 18.57 -4.69 -18.01
C GLY A 320 18.00 -5.49 -16.83
N PHE A 321 16.91 -5.01 -16.25
CA PHE A 321 16.24 -5.69 -15.16
C PHE A 321 15.61 -7.02 -15.61
N LEU A 322 14.89 -7.04 -16.72
CA LEU A 322 14.34 -8.27 -17.29
C LEU A 322 15.44 -9.32 -17.56
N ASN A 323 16.55 -8.92 -18.17
CA ASN A 323 17.68 -9.83 -18.40
C ASN A 323 18.30 -10.34 -17.09
N HIS A 324 18.32 -9.52 -16.04
CA HIS A 324 18.79 -9.95 -14.73
C HIS A 324 17.85 -11.01 -14.13
N LEU A 325 16.53 -10.82 -14.23
CA LEU A 325 15.54 -11.83 -13.82
C LEU A 325 15.71 -13.15 -14.58
N LEU A 326 16.02 -13.08 -15.88
CA LEU A 326 16.23 -14.24 -16.77
C LEU A 326 17.64 -14.86 -16.64
N ALA A 327 18.48 -14.39 -15.72
CA ALA A 327 19.87 -14.79 -15.53
C ALA A 327 20.78 -14.54 -16.78
N ASN A 328 20.42 -13.63 -17.65
CA ASN A 328 21.20 -13.18 -18.80
C ASN A 328 22.18 -12.07 -18.38
N GLU A 329 23.15 -12.40 -17.53
CA GLU A 329 24.02 -11.44 -16.82
C GLU A 329 24.73 -10.46 -17.77
N THR A 330 25.31 -10.93 -18.89
CA THR A 330 26.03 -10.09 -19.86
C THR A 330 25.09 -9.11 -20.56
N ALA A 331 23.91 -9.56 -20.99
CA ALA A 331 22.91 -8.69 -21.60
C ALA A 331 22.37 -7.66 -20.62
N SER A 332 22.16 -8.06 -19.35
CA SER A 332 21.76 -7.18 -18.26
C SER A 332 22.79 -6.07 -18.03
N GLU A 333 24.08 -6.43 -17.85
CA GLU A 333 25.16 -5.46 -17.63
C GLU A 333 25.27 -4.46 -18.81
N SER A 334 25.21 -4.96 -20.06
CA SER A 334 25.24 -4.12 -21.25
C SER A 334 24.06 -3.14 -21.30
N ALA A 335 22.85 -3.60 -21.01
CA ALA A 335 21.67 -2.77 -21.03
C ALA A 335 21.73 -1.66 -19.97
N TYR A 336 22.19 -1.96 -18.73
CA TYR A 336 22.40 -0.92 -17.73
C TYR A 336 23.47 0.10 -18.12
N HIS A 337 24.54 -0.33 -18.79
CA HIS A 337 25.54 0.60 -19.30
C HIS A 337 24.99 1.49 -20.42
N ASN A 338 24.12 0.98 -21.29
CA ASN A 338 23.45 1.79 -22.31
C ASN A 338 22.53 2.84 -21.66
N ALA A 339 21.76 2.45 -20.64
CA ALA A 339 20.94 3.39 -19.87
C ALA A 339 21.80 4.48 -19.21
N LEU A 340 22.95 4.11 -18.62
CA LEU A 340 23.90 5.05 -18.01
C LEU A 340 24.52 5.99 -19.04
N ALA A 341 24.89 5.50 -20.20
CA ALA A 341 25.49 6.33 -21.27
C ALA A 341 24.55 7.46 -21.69
N ILE A 342 23.25 7.18 -21.77
CA ILE A 342 22.24 8.18 -22.12
C ILE A 342 21.96 9.10 -20.92
N SER A 343 21.69 8.54 -19.74
CA SER A 343 21.29 9.30 -18.57
C SER A 343 22.38 10.21 -17.99
N GLN A 344 23.64 9.95 -18.31
CA GLN A 344 24.79 10.80 -17.95
C GLN A 344 25.11 11.89 -19.00
N SER A 345 24.42 11.87 -20.14
CA SER A 345 24.62 12.88 -21.19
C SER A 345 24.12 14.25 -20.72
N PRO A 346 24.89 15.33 -20.96
CA PRO A 346 24.45 16.70 -20.62
C PRO A 346 23.16 17.13 -21.31
N ALA A 347 22.89 16.56 -22.50
CA ALA A 347 21.72 16.91 -23.31
C ALA A 347 20.46 16.15 -22.94
N HIS A 348 20.59 14.94 -22.38
CA HIS A 348 19.47 14.02 -22.12
C HIS A 348 19.52 13.40 -20.74
N GLY A 349 20.29 13.96 -19.81
CA GLY A 349 20.55 13.43 -18.49
C GLY A 349 19.29 13.35 -17.64
N GLU A 350 18.94 12.13 -17.22
CA GLU A 350 17.81 11.85 -16.32
C GLU A 350 18.37 11.23 -15.03
N ALA A 351 18.48 12.05 -13.98
CA ALA A 351 19.10 11.63 -12.72
C ALA A 351 18.40 10.44 -12.05
N SER A 352 17.11 10.27 -12.28
CA SER A 352 16.34 9.14 -11.73
C SER A 352 16.73 7.82 -12.42
N VAL A 353 16.85 7.82 -13.74
CA VAL A 353 17.29 6.64 -14.50
C VAL A 353 18.74 6.29 -14.18
N GLU A 354 19.61 7.32 -14.06
CA GLU A 354 21.00 7.11 -13.66
C GLU A 354 21.07 6.44 -12.29
N MET A 355 20.31 6.94 -11.31
CA MET A 355 20.24 6.38 -9.97
C MET A 355 19.79 4.91 -9.99
N HIS A 356 18.70 4.61 -10.69
CA HIS A 356 18.18 3.24 -10.80
C HIS A 356 19.17 2.32 -11.52
N SER A 357 19.78 2.79 -12.60
CA SER A 357 20.75 1.99 -13.36
C SER A 357 21.96 1.62 -12.50
N TRP A 358 22.50 2.55 -11.69
CA TRP A 358 23.56 2.25 -10.73
C TRP A 358 23.10 1.28 -9.63
N LEU A 359 21.88 1.44 -9.10
CA LEU A 359 21.33 0.55 -8.08
C LEU A 359 21.25 -0.88 -8.59
N PHE A 360 20.63 -1.08 -9.74
CA PHE A 360 20.40 -2.42 -10.29
C PHE A 360 21.67 -3.05 -10.89
N LEU A 361 22.60 -2.24 -11.39
CA LEU A 361 23.95 -2.71 -11.75
C LEU A 361 24.72 -3.18 -10.51
N GLY A 362 24.61 -2.45 -9.38
CA GLY A 362 25.14 -2.87 -8.10
C GLY A 362 24.55 -4.20 -7.64
N PHE A 363 23.24 -4.38 -7.83
CA PHE A 363 22.54 -5.62 -7.51
C PHE A 363 22.98 -6.80 -8.40
N LEU A 364 23.19 -6.55 -9.70
CA LEU A 364 23.78 -7.54 -10.60
C LEU A 364 25.19 -7.96 -10.13
N TYR A 365 26.06 -7.00 -9.83
CA TYR A 365 27.41 -7.28 -9.32
C TYR A 365 27.39 -8.02 -7.99
N GLN A 366 26.46 -7.66 -7.09
CA GLN A 366 26.27 -8.37 -5.83
C GLN A 366 25.89 -9.84 -6.08
N SER A 367 24.96 -10.11 -7.00
CA SER A 367 24.56 -11.47 -7.34
C SER A 367 25.68 -12.29 -7.96
N GLN A 368 26.65 -11.65 -8.64
CA GLN A 368 27.86 -12.24 -9.19
C GLN A 368 28.99 -12.44 -8.16
N GLY A 369 28.83 -11.91 -6.95
CA GLY A 369 29.91 -11.92 -5.94
C GLY A 369 30.97 -10.84 -6.17
N ARG A 370 30.76 -9.90 -7.09
CA ARG A 370 31.64 -8.75 -7.40
C ARG A 370 31.40 -7.63 -6.38
N CYS A 371 31.68 -7.92 -5.10
CA CYS A 371 31.30 -7.06 -3.97
C CYS A 371 31.83 -5.62 -4.05
N ASN A 372 33.08 -5.43 -4.48
CA ASN A 372 33.67 -4.09 -4.57
C ASN A 372 33.03 -3.22 -5.66
N GLU A 373 32.62 -3.82 -6.77
CA GLU A 373 31.94 -3.12 -7.86
C GLU A 373 30.49 -2.83 -7.45
N ALA A 374 29.84 -3.74 -6.73
CA ALA A 374 28.53 -3.53 -6.17
C ALA A 374 28.52 -2.32 -5.21
N LEU A 375 29.47 -2.24 -4.27
CA LEU A 375 29.57 -1.11 -3.34
C LEU A 375 29.80 0.23 -4.04
N LYS A 376 30.67 0.27 -5.06
CA LYS A 376 30.90 1.49 -5.87
C LYS A 376 29.63 1.93 -6.61
N SER A 377 28.86 0.99 -7.15
CA SER A 377 27.61 1.26 -7.84
C SER A 377 26.55 1.77 -6.86
N TYR A 378 26.43 1.17 -5.70
CA TYR A 378 25.53 1.61 -4.64
C TYR A 378 25.89 3.01 -4.11
N GLU A 379 27.18 3.34 -3.98
CA GLU A 379 27.62 4.67 -3.55
C GLU A 379 27.21 5.77 -4.54
N ARG A 380 27.38 5.52 -5.84
CA ARG A 380 26.92 6.43 -6.89
C ARG A 380 25.39 6.59 -6.86
N SER A 381 24.67 5.48 -6.73
CA SER A 381 23.22 5.51 -6.61
C SER A 381 22.76 6.27 -5.36
N ALA A 382 23.40 6.06 -4.20
CA ALA A 382 23.08 6.77 -2.96
C ALA A 382 23.29 8.28 -3.08
N THR A 383 24.37 8.72 -3.71
CA THR A 383 24.66 10.14 -3.97
C THR A 383 23.54 10.78 -4.79
N LEU A 384 23.07 10.09 -5.82
CA LEU A 384 21.96 10.55 -6.67
C LEU A 384 20.61 10.53 -5.91
N ALA A 385 20.33 9.48 -5.16
CA ALA A 385 19.13 9.36 -4.35
C ALA A 385 19.03 10.50 -3.31
N ALA A 386 20.14 10.84 -2.65
CA ALA A 386 20.21 11.96 -1.72
C ALA A 386 19.94 13.30 -2.43
N ARG A 387 20.54 13.52 -3.60
CA ARG A 387 20.30 14.73 -4.40
C ARG A 387 18.83 14.87 -4.86
N LEU A 388 18.20 13.74 -5.18
CA LEU A 388 16.78 13.67 -5.56
C LEU A 388 15.84 13.70 -4.34
N SER A 389 16.36 13.76 -3.11
CA SER A 389 15.59 13.66 -1.87
C SER A 389 14.73 12.38 -1.79
N SER A 390 15.15 11.31 -2.45
CA SER A 390 14.42 10.06 -2.54
C SER A 390 14.77 9.12 -1.38
N LYS A 391 14.13 9.34 -0.23
CA LYS A 391 14.38 8.57 0.99
C LYS A 391 14.11 7.06 0.83
N HIS A 392 13.09 6.69 0.05
CA HIS A 392 12.77 5.29 -0.20
C HIS A 392 13.91 4.54 -0.87
N TRP A 393 14.42 5.07 -2.00
CA TRP A 393 15.53 4.45 -2.71
C TRP A 393 16.81 4.47 -1.89
N LEU A 394 17.05 5.54 -1.12
CA LEU A 394 18.21 5.63 -0.24
C LEU A 394 18.20 4.51 0.81
N SER A 395 17.05 4.25 1.43
CA SER A 395 16.89 3.16 2.40
C SER A 395 17.17 1.79 1.77
N LEU A 396 16.66 1.54 0.57
CA LEU A 396 16.93 0.29 -0.16
C LEU A 396 18.42 0.14 -0.51
N ILE A 397 19.08 1.23 -0.91
CA ILE A 397 20.52 1.23 -1.21
C ILE A 397 21.33 0.90 0.04
N HIS A 398 21.02 1.51 1.18
CA HIS A 398 21.68 1.21 2.45
C HIS A 398 21.50 -0.27 2.84
N TYR A 399 20.29 -0.81 2.68
CA TYR A 399 20.04 -2.23 2.89
C TYR A 399 20.91 -3.13 2.01
N ARG A 400 21.03 -2.82 0.72
CA ARG A 400 21.86 -3.60 -0.22
C ARG A 400 23.34 -3.49 0.11
N ARG A 401 23.82 -2.32 0.52
CA ARG A 401 25.19 -2.14 1.04
C ARG A 401 25.44 -3.00 2.27
N GLY A 402 24.50 -3.01 3.21
CA GLY A 402 24.58 -3.86 4.40
C GLY A 402 24.72 -5.34 4.06
N ASN A 403 23.94 -5.84 3.09
CA ASN A 403 24.07 -7.22 2.63
C ASN A 403 25.45 -7.53 2.02
N VAL A 404 26.07 -6.59 1.33
CA VAL A 404 27.42 -6.78 0.77
C VAL A 404 28.46 -6.77 1.89
N PHE A 405 28.39 -5.84 2.84
CA PHE A 405 29.29 -5.79 3.99
C PHE A 405 29.21 -7.05 4.84
N GLU A 406 28.00 -7.56 5.11
CA GLU A 406 27.80 -8.80 5.87
C GLU A 406 28.48 -10.00 5.18
N ARG A 407 28.36 -10.09 3.84
CA ARG A 407 29.05 -11.15 3.05
C ARG A 407 30.56 -11.04 3.08
N GLN A 408 31.09 -9.83 3.19
CA GLN A 408 32.55 -9.60 3.33
C GLN A 408 33.04 -9.80 4.77
N GLY A 409 32.15 -10.10 5.72
CA GLY A 409 32.47 -10.25 7.13
C GLY A 409 32.70 -8.92 7.86
N GLN A 410 32.35 -7.79 7.24
CA GLN A 410 32.42 -6.44 7.80
C GLN A 410 31.11 -6.17 8.57
N LEU A 411 30.99 -6.80 9.76
CA LEU A 411 29.72 -6.87 10.48
C LEU A 411 29.30 -5.53 11.10
N ASP A 412 30.25 -4.69 11.49
CA ASP A 412 29.95 -3.36 12.04
C ASP A 412 29.45 -2.41 10.96
N GLU A 413 30.05 -2.42 9.77
CA GLU A 413 29.60 -1.65 8.61
C GLU A 413 28.22 -2.15 8.11
N ALA A 414 27.98 -3.46 8.16
CA ALA A 414 26.69 -4.03 7.86
C ALA A 414 25.61 -3.55 8.83
N LEU A 415 25.92 -3.55 10.12
CA LEU A 415 25.02 -3.09 11.18
C LEU A 415 24.62 -1.62 11.00
N GLU A 416 25.60 -0.77 10.70
CA GLU A 416 25.34 0.66 10.46
C GLU A 416 24.48 0.87 9.21
N ALA A 417 24.79 0.18 8.11
CA ALA A 417 24.02 0.28 6.88
C ALA A 417 22.57 -0.20 7.06
N TYR A 418 22.33 -1.27 7.82
CA TYR A 418 20.97 -1.71 8.14
C TYR A 418 20.25 -0.72 9.06
N ARG A 419 20.95 -0.07 9.98
CA ARG A 419 20.38 0.99 10.84
C ARG A 419 19.94 2.18 10.02
N GLU A 420 20.79 2.70 9.14
CA GLU A 420 20.46 3.78 8.20
C GLU A 420 19.24 3.45 7.32
N ALA A 421 19.16 2.19 6.86
CA ALA A 421 18.03 1.72 6.08
C ALA A 421 16.72 1.77 6.88
N ILE A 422 16.72 1.24 8.12
CA ILE A 422 15.55 1.20 9.00
C ILE A 422 15.11 2.61 9.40
N GLU A 423 16.04 3.49 9.76
CA GLU A 423 15.73 4.89 10.10
C GLU A 423 15.08 5.64 8.94
N GLY A 424 15.58 5.44 7.72
CA GLY A 424 14.97 6.00 6.51
C GLY A 424 13.54 5.50 6.27
N ILE A 425 13.29 4.21 6.47
CA ILE A 425 11.97 3.59 6.37
C ILE A 425 11.01 4.16 7.42
N GLU A 426 11.43 4.25 8.67
CA GLU A 426 10.61 4.78 9.76
C GLU A 426 10.28 6.27 9.57
N ALA A 427 11.23 7.05 9.03
CA ALA A 427 10.99 8.45 8.68
C ALA A 427 9.95 8.61 7.55
N LEU A 428 9.96 7.72 6.54
CA LEU A 428 8.96 7.69 5.49
C LEU A 428 7.57 7.36 6.03
N ARG A 429 7.49 6.36 6.90
CA ARG A 429 6.24 5.94 7.54
C ARG A 429 5.65 7.06 8.39
N GLY A 430 6.44 7.77 9.17
CA GLY A 430 6.00 8.90 9.97
C GLY A 430 5.40 10.04 9.15
N ALA A 431 5.82 10.19 7.88
CA ALA A 431 5.29 11.19 6.96
C ALA A 431 3.97 10.77 6.28
N THR A 432 3.61 9.48 6.34
CA THR A 432 2.45 8.91 5.65
C THR A 432 1.23 8.89 6.55
N LYS A 433 0.07 9.34 6.03
CA LYS A 433 -1.16 9.50 6.83
C LYS A 433 -2.10 8.30 6.79
N THR A 434 -2.08 7.49 5.74
CA THR A 434 -3.00 6.35 5.58
C THR A 434 -2.39 5.05 6.07
N GLU A 435 -3.21 4.20 6.69
CA GLU A 435 -2.77 2.92 7.26
C GLU A 435 -2.35 1.93 6.16
N GLU A 436 -3.08 1.88 5.07
CA GLU A 436 -2.81 1.01 3.93
C GLU A 436 -1.41 1.26 3.34
N ILE A 437 -1.03 2.54 3.22
CA ILE A 437 0.31 2.91 2.73
C ILE A 437 1.39 2.56 3.76
N LYS A 438 1.11 2.77 5.06
CA LYS A 438 2.05 2.36 6.13
C LYS A 438 2.30 0.85 6.12
N ILE A 439 1.25 0.05 5.91
CA ILE A 439 1.34 -1.42 5.80
C ILE A 439 2.13 -1.81 4.54
N GLY A 440 1.85 -1.21 3.40
CA GLY A 440 2.56 -1.46 2.15
C GLY A 440 4.07 -1.16 2.26
N LEU A 441 4.43 -0.05 2.89
CA LEU A 441 5.83 0.30 3.16
C LEU A 441 6.54 -0.75 4.02
N LEU A 442 5.87 -1.26 5.06
CA LEU A 442 6.45 -2.31 5.92
C LEU A 442 6.70 -3.61 5.15
N GLY A 443 5.82 -3.95 4.20
CA GLY A 443 5.96 -5.17 3.41
C GLY A 443 7.19 -5.21 2.52
N THR A 444 7.53 -4.11 1.89
CA THR A 444 8.72 -4.02 1.03
C THR A 444 10.03 -4.02 1.82
N VAL A 445 9.99 -3.75 3.13
CA VAL A 445 11.16 -3.54 3.96
C VAL A 445 11.31 -4.54 5.12
N GLN A 446 10.38 -5.49 5.26
CA GLN A 446 10.46 -6.54 6.28
C GLN A 446 11.81 -7.26 6.28
N GLN A 447 12.38 -7.51 5.10
CA GLN A 447 13.68 -8.15 4.96
C GLN A 447 14.84 -7.37 5.62
N VAL A 448 14.72 -6.04 5.71
CA VAL A 448 15.73 -5.21 6.37
C VAL A 448 15.76 -5.51 7.87
N TYR A 449 14.58 -5.59 8.50
CA TYR A 449 14.46 -5.97 9.90
C TYR A 449 14.91 -7.40 10.15
N GLU A 450 14.50 -8.34 9.28
CA GLU A 450 14.95 -9.74 9.35
C GLU A 450 16.48 -9.84 9.31
N SER A 451 17.13 -9.14 8.38
CA SER A 451 18.60 -9.10 8.26
C SER A 451 19.25 -8.48 9.49
N MET A 452 18.70 -7.37 10.00
CA MET A 452 19.18 -6.74 11.23
C MET A 452 19.11 -7.69 12.42
N ILE A 453 17.97 -8.36 12.62
CA ILE A 453 17.77 -9.29 13.73
C ILE A 453 18.76 -10.46 13.65
N VAL A 454 18.92 -11.06 12.47
CA VAL A 454 19.89 -12.16 12.26
C VAL A 454 21.31 -11.70 12.55
N LEU A 455 21.70 -10.52 12.08
CA LEU A 455 23.02 -9.96 12.32
C LEU A 455 23.27 -9.70 13.81
N LEU A 456 22.30 -9.12 14.52
CA LEU A 456 22.40 -8.87 15.96
C LEU A 456 22.54 -10.17 16.75
N LEU A 457 21.85 -11.25 16.35
CA LEU A 457 22.01 -12.57 16.98
C LEU A 457 23.39 -13.16 16.70
N LYS A 458 23.96 -13.00 15.51
CA LYS A 458 25.35 -13.39 15.20
C LYS A 458 26.35 -12.64 16.06
N LEU A 459 26.07 -11.40 16.45
CA LEU A 459 26.87 -10.55 17.31
C LEU A 459 26.60 -10.78 18.83
N ASP A 460 25.74 -11.74 19.19
CA ASP A 460 25.24 -12.02 20.57
C ASP A 460 24.55 -10.81 21.24
N ARG A 461 24.01 -9.87 20.45
CA ARG A 461 23.27 -8.68 20.92
C ARG A 461 21.78 -8.98 21.07
N LYS A 462 21.43 -9.96 21.93
CA LYS A 462 20.08 -10.53 22.06
C LYS A 462 19.00 -9.52 22.46
N ALA A 463 19.32 -8.59 23.37
CA ALA A 463 18.38 -7.59 23.82
C ALA A 463 17.99 -6.64 22.68
N GLU A 464 18.96 -6.20 21.89
CA GLU A 464 18.69 -5.35 20.73
C GLU A 464 17.94 -6.12 19.63
N ALA A 465 18.25 -7.39 19.42
CA ALA A 465 17.50 -8.23 18.48
C ALA A 465 16.01 -8.28 18.86
N PHE A 466 15.70 -8.44 20.16
CA PHE A 466 14.31 -8.38 20.65
C PHE A 466 13.65 -7.01 20.35
N GLU A 467 14.35 -5.90 20.56
CA GLU A 467 13.83 -4.57 20.26
C GLU A 467 13.55 -4.37 18.76
N TYR A 468 14.39 -4.91 17.88
CA TYR A 468 14.14 -4.88 16.44
C TYR A 468 12.99 -5.82 16.01
N VAL A 469 12.76 -6.95 16.72
CA VAL A 469 11.57 -7.78 16.54
C VAL A 469 10.30 -6.97 16.81
N GLU A 470 10.27 -6.25 17.92
CA GLU A 470 9.14 -5.38 18.28
C GLU A 470 8.98 -4.20 17.31
N ARG A 471 10.08 -3.63 16.82
CA ARG A 471 10.05 -2.56 15.80
C ARG A 471 9.50 -3.03 14.46
N ALA A 472 9.67 -4.31 14.12
CA ALA A 472 9.22 -4.90 12.87
C ALA A 472 7.72 -5.23 12.85
N ARG A 473 7.01 -5.14 13.99
CA ARG A 473 5.66 -5.70 14.16
C ARG A 473 4.61 -4.64 14.44
N SER A 474 3.39 -4.89 13.94
CA SER A 474 2.15 -4.17 14.32
C SER A 474 2.28 -2.63 14.45
N ARG A 475 3.16 -2.04 13.63
CA ARG A 475 3.51 -0.62 13.77
C ARG A 475 2.40 0.30 13.28
N ALA A 476 1.67 -0.07 12.22
CA ALA A 476 0.54 0.72 11.75
C ALA A 476 -0.59 0.73 12.79
N PHE A 477 -0.78 -0.40 13.49
CA PHE A 477 -1.73 -0.48 14.59
C PHE A 477 -1.31 0.39 15.79
N LEU A 478 -0.03 0.34 16.17
CA LEU A 478 0.49 1.15 17.27
C LEU A 478 0.41 2.65 16.98
N ASP A 479 0.75 3.08 15.75
CA ASP A 479 0.65 4.48 15.33
C ASP A 479 -0.79 5.01 15.48
N ARG A 480 -1.79 4.22 15.05
CA ARG A 480 -3.20 4.59 15.21
C ARG A 480 -3.68 4.62 16.67
N LEU A 481 -3.23 3.69 17.49
CA LEU A 481 -3.54 3.71 18.92
C LEU A 481 -2.97 4.96 19.59
N THR A 482 -1.77 5.35 19.19
CA THR A 482 -1.11 6.58 19.69
C THR A 482 -1.88 7.83 19.27
N ASP A 483 -2.33 7.90 18.03
CA ASP A 483 -3.13 9.01 17.50
C ASP A 483 -4.50 9.13 18.22
N LYS A 484 -5.15 7.98 18.53
CA LYS A 484 -6.45 7.95 19.19
C LYS A 484 -6.38 8.25 20.69
N SER A 485 -5.30 7.87 21.36
CA SER A 485 -5.13 7.97 22.80
C SER A 485 -3.73 8.48 23.18
N PRO A 486 -3.37 9.71 22.78
CA PRO A 486 -2.02 10.24 23.01
C PRO A 486 -1.65 10.30 24.50
N GLU A 487 -2.62 10.44 25.40
CA GLU A 487 -2.40 10.46 26.85
C GLU A 487 -1.88 9.13 27.41
N LEU A 488 -2.30 8.00 26.83
CA LEU A 488 -1.81 6.67 27.20
C LEU A 488 -0.34 6.46 26.80
N PHE A 489 0.10 7.13 25.77
CA PHE A 489 1.44 7.01 25.19
C PHE A 489 2.36 8.19 25.55
N ALA A 490 1.83 9.33 26.04
CA ALA A 490 2.62 10.51 26.44
C ALA A 490 3.61 10.25 27.60
N ALA A 491 3.38 9.22 28.38
CA ALA A 491 4.27 8.82 29.49
C ALA A 491 5.40 7.89 29.05
N ILE A 492 5.53 7.61 27.75
CA ILE A 492 6.42 6.59 27.20
C ILE A 492 7.48 7.29 26.36
N ASP A 493 8.72 7.30 26.83
CA ASP A 493 9.87 7.89 26.12
C ASP A 493 10.16 7.22 24.77
N GLN A 494 9.69 5.98 24.57
CA GLN A 494 9.89 5.22 23.34
C GLN A 494 8.58 4.55 22.89
N PRO A 495 8.20 4.67 21.60
CA PRO A 495 6.95 4.11 21.11
C PRO A 495 6.96 2.58 21.07
N VAL A 496 8.10 1.92 21.22
CA VAL A 496 8.29 0.47 21.22
C VAL A 496 8.85 0.01 22.54
N ALA A 497 8.29 -1.08 23.09
CA ALA A 497 8.74 -1.63 24.35
C ALA A 497 10.15 -2.23 24.22
N THR A 498 11.07 -1.77 25.07
CA THR A 498 12.38 -2.40 25.22
C THR A 498 12.28 -3.67 26.06
N LEU A 499 13.24 -4.58 25.92
CA LEU A 499 13.31 -5.78 26.76
C LEU A 499 13.22 -5.45 28.24
N ALA A 500 13.92 -4.42 28.70
CA ALA A 500 13.93 -3.99 30.10
C ALA A 500 12.53 -3.59 30.60
N VAL A 501 11.74 -2.87 29.77
CA VAL A 501 10.37 -2.48 30.09
C VAL A 501 9.45 -3.70 30.14
N VAL A 502 9.60 -4.64 29.20
CA VAL A 502 8.85 -5.90 29.21
C VAL A 502 9.13 -6.67 30.49
N GLN A 503 10.39 -6.87 30.84
CA GLN A 503 10.81 -7.60 32.03
C GLN A 503 10.32 -6.95 33.34
N GLN A 504 10.33 -5.63 33.40
CA GLN A 504 9.83 -4.88 34.56
C GLN A 504 8.33 -5.04 34.78
N ARG A 505 7.54 -5.06 33.69
CA ARG A 505 6.06 -5.07 33.76
C ARG A 505 5.46 -6.47 33.72
N LEU A 506 6.19 -7.47 33.28
CA LEU A 506 5.70 -8.85 33.19
C LEU A 506 5.43 -9.41 34.59
N PRO A 507 4.27 -10.06 34.85
CA PRO A 507 4.04 -10.77 36.11
C PRO A 507 5.13 -11.79 36.43
N ALA A 508 5.47 -11.97 37.72
CA ALA A 508 6.61 -12.83 38.12
C ALA A 508 6.40 -14.31 37.74
N ASP A 509 5.16 -14.74 37.71
CA ASP A 509 4.71 -16.09 37.34
C ASP A 509 4.28 -16.22 35.89
N ALA A 510 4.56 -15.20 35.06
CA ALA A 510 4.32 -15.23 33.62
C ALA A 510 5.59 -15.59 32.84
N LEU A 511 5.37 -16.20 31.67
CA LEU A 511 6.35 -16.38 30.60
C LEU A 511 5.77 -15.72 29.34
N LEU A 512 6.51 -14.82 28.75
CA LEU A 512 6.19 -14.25 27.45
C LEU A 512 7.03 -14.97 26.39
N VAL A 513 6.40 -15.50 25.38
CA VAL A 513 7.03 -16.21 24.26
C VAL A 513 6.68 -15.50 22.99
N GLU A 514 7.65 -14.81 22.42
CA GLU A 514 7.51 -14.09 21.17
C GLU A 514 8.17 -14.88 20.05
N TYR A 515 7.37 -15.24 19.07
CA TYR A 515 7.81 -15.91 17.87
C TYR A 515 8.10 -14.89 16.78
N PHE A 516 9.15 -15.12 16.01
CA PHE A 516 9.48 -14.32 14.84
C PHE A 516 9.83 -15.23 13.67
N THR A 517 9.17 -15.05 12.53
CA THR A 517 9.43 -15.83 11.32
C THR A 517 10.27 -15.00 10.35
N ILE A 518 11.30 -15.62 9.79
CA ILE A 518 12.23 -15.05 8.82
C ILE A 518 12.07 -15.79 7.50
N GLY A 519 12.28 -15.10 6.38
CA GLY A 519 12.21 -15.70 5.05
C GLY A 519 10.79 -16.10 4.63
N VAL A 520 9.77 -15.57 5.29
CA VAL A 520 8.36 -15.76 4.96
C VAL A 520 7.90 -14.59 4.09
N LEU A 521 7.87 -14.80 2.80
CA LEU A 521 7.51 -13.76 1.85
C LEU A 521 6.00 -13.48 1.87
N PRO A 522 5.58 -12.22 1.92
CA PRO A 522 4.18 -11.87 1.76
C PRO A 522 3.66 -12.32 0.38
N ARG A 523 2.36 -12.66 0.30
CA ARG A 523 1.67 -12.78 -0.98
C ARG A 523 1.46 -11.36 -1.52
N GLY A 524 2.03 -11.03 -2.67
CA GLY A 524 1.92 -9.71 -3.28
C GLY A 524 3.09 -9.42 -4.21
N GLU A 525 3.20 -8.20 -4.68
CA GLU A 525 4.26 -7.74 -5.56
C GLU A 525 5.61 -7.72 -4.82
N SER A 526 6.29 -8.83 -4.82
CA SER A 526 7.69 -8.87 -4.41
C SER A 526 8.54 -9.25 -5.60
N LEU A 527 9.74 -8.68 -5.68
CA LEU A 527 10.74 -9.02 -6.67
C LEU A 527 10.93 -10.54 -6.82
N ILE A 528 10.68 -11.28 -5.75
CA ILE A 528 10.81 -12.74 -5.72
C ILE A 528 9.71 -13.44 -6.49
N ASN A 529 8.50 -12.89 -6.50
CA ASN A 529 7.37 -13.44 -7.26
C ASN A 529 7.55 -13.23 -8.77
N MET A 530 8.33 -12.23 -9.16
CA MET A 530 8.72 -11.96 -10.54
C MET A 530 9.83 -12.90 -11.05
N LEU A 531 10.54 -13.60 -10.15
CA LEU A 531 11.66 -14.45 -10.52
C LEU A 531 11.21 -15.74 -11.20
N PRO A 532 11.79 -16.08 -12.37
CA PRO A 532 11.67 -17.42 -12.91
C PRO A 532 12.11 -18.47 -11.87
N PRO A 533 11.42 -19.63 -11.81
CA PRO A 533 11.79 -20.69 -10.89
C PRO A 533 13.24 -21.15 -11.03
N GLU A 534 13.80 -21.02 -12.23
CA GLU A 534 15.14 -21.43 -12.61
C GLU A 534 16.23 -20.50 -12.09
N ASN A 535 15.90 -19.23 -11.79
CA ASN A 535 16.88 -18.27 -11.26
C ASN A 535 17.05 -18.44 -9.74
N THR A 536 17.58 -19.61 -9.36
CA THR A 536 17.83 -19.97 -7.94
C THR A 536 18.86 -19.06 -7.31
N ARG A 537 19.89 -18.67 -8.07
CA ARG A 537 20.97 -17.81 -7.59
C ARG A 537 20.45 -16.44 -7.12
N LEU A 538 19.63 -15.77 -7.93
CA LEU A 538 19.06 -14.47 -7.55
C LEU A 538 18.07 -14.62 -6.38
N ARG A 539 17.32 -15.72 -6.37
CA ARG A 539 16.41 -16.04 -5.26
C ARG A 539 17.17 -16.15 -3.93
N GLU A 540 18.28 -16.87 -3.89
CA GLU A 540 19.15 -16.99 -2.70
C GLU A 540 19.75 -15.66 -2.24
N HIS A 541 19.89 -14.69 -3.15
CA HIS A 541 20.38 -13.36 -2.81
C HIS A 541 19.28 -12.43 -2.28
N LEU A 542 18.03 -12.76 -2.57
CA LEU A 542 16.86 -11.95 -2.21
C LEU A 542 16.15 -12.46 -0.95
N THR A 543 16.38 -13.71 -0.55
CA THR A 543 15.66 -14.31 0.59
C THR A 543 16.63 -14.77 1.66
N LEU A 544 16.27 -14.55 2.91
CA LEU A 544 16.84 -15.28 4.02
C LEU A 544 16.25 -16.69 4.07
N PRO A 545 16.98 -17.71 4.53
CA PRO A 545 16.44 -19.04 4.74
C PRO A 545 15.24 -19.01 5.67
N PRO A 546 14.13 -19.72 5.32
CA PRO A 546 12.95 -19.76 6.19
C PRO A 546 13.30 -20.36 7.56
N GLN A 547 12.98 -19.63 8.61
CA GLN A 547 13.25 -20.06 9.99
C GLN A 547 12.30 -19.41 10.97
N VAL A 548 12.21 -19.99 12.17
CA VAL A 548 11.47 -19.43 13.29
C VAL A 548 12.46 -19.11 14.41
N LEU A 549 12.36 -17.95 15.01
CA LEU A 549 13.02 -17.57 16.24
C LEU A 549 11.98 -17.54 17.36
N ILE A 550 12.36 -18.03 18.54
CA ILE A 550 11.54 -18.01 19.76
C ILE A 550 12.28 -17.20 20.81
N PHE A 551 11.76 -16.05 21.17
CA PHE A 551 12.25 -15.22 22.27
C PHE A 551 11.41 -15.51 23.50
N ALA A 552 12.00 -16.16 24.49
CA ALA A 552 11.34 -16.50 25.75
C ALA A 552 11.81 -15.53 26.85
N VAL A 553 10.86 -14.71 27.32
CA VAL A 553 11.14 -13.60 28.24
C VAL A 553 10.50 -13.87 29.59
N THR A 554 11.29 -13.84 30.65
CA THR A 554 10.85 -13.77 32.04
C THR A 554 11.33 -12.45 32.64
N ARG A 555 10.97 -12.16 33.89
CA ARG A 555 11.47 -10.92 34.55
C ARG A 555 12.98 -10.76 34.56
N ASP A 556 13.72 -11.86 34.53
CA ASP A 556 15.16 -11.91 34.79
C ASP A 556 15.97 -12.54 33.65
N ARG A 557 15.30 -13.12 32.65
CA ARG A 557 15.97 -13.85 31.58
C ARG A 557 15.37 -13.55 30.20
N LEU A 558 16.24 -13.61 29.20
CA LEU A 558 15.88 -13.74 27.80
C LEU A 558 16.60 -14.95 27.25
N GLU A 559 15.87 -15.93 26.79
CA GLU A 559 16.40 -17.08 26.07
C GLU A 559 15.87 -17.09 24.63
N ILE A 560 16.71 -17.51 23.69
CA ILE A 560 16.35 -17.52 22.27
C ILE A 560 16.59 -18.94 21.75
N PHE A 561 15.56 -19.48 21.10
CA PHE A 561 15.61 -20.81 20.48
C PHE A 561 15.34 -20.68 18.98
N GLN A 562 15.90 -21.59 18.21
CA GLN A 562 15.74 -21.69 16.77
C GLN A 562 15.31 -23.11 16.41
N PRO A 563 13.98 -23.40 16.38
CA PRO A 563 13.48 -24.72 16.03
C PRO A 563 13.65 -25.04 14.53
N GLU A 564 13.73 -26.32 14.24
CA GLU A 564 13.82 -26.82 12.85
C GLU A 564 12.41 -26.94 12.23
N ILE A 565 11.79 -25.80 11.91
CA ILE A 565 10.48 -25.72 11.26
C ILE A 565 10.51 -24.68 10.14
N ASP A 566 10.02 -25.08 8.95
CA ASP A 566 9.77 -24.12 7.88
C ASP A 566 8.39 -23.46 8.09
N PRO A 567 8.35 -22.15 8.39
CA PRO A 567 7.10 -21.44 8.62
C PRO A 567 6.19 -21.41 7.39
N ASN A 568 6.71 -21.59 6.18
CA ASN A 568 5.89 -21.57 4.95
C ASN A 568 4.93 -22.77 4.87
N MET A 569 5.23 -23.88 5.53
CA MET A 569 4.32 -25.03 5.60
C MET A 569 3.02 -24.74 6.38
N LEU A 570 3.02 -23.67 7.18
CA LEU A 570 1.88 -23.28 8.02
C LEU A 570 0.94 -22.30 7.31
N ARG A 571 1.29 -21.81 6.12
CA ARG A 571 0.48 -20.85 5.36
C ARG A 571 -0.87 -21.46 4.96
N PRO A 572 -1.99 -20.69 5.06
CA PRO A 572 -3.27 -21.10 4.51
C PRO A 572 -3.16 -21.41 3.01
N GLN A 573 -3.86 -22.47 2.59
CA GLN A 573 -3.97 -22.84 1.18
C GLN A 573 -5.32 -22.37 0.62
N PRO A 574 -5.44 -22.03 -0.67
CA PRO A 574 -6.72 -21.77 -1.29
C PRO A 574 -7.70 -22.94 -1.05
N GLY A 575 -8.90 -22.64 -0.55
CA GLY A 575 -9.92 -23.63 -0.24
C GLY A 575 -9.77 -24.34 1.12
N ASP A 576 -8.87 -23.89 2.00
CA ASP A 576 -8.78 -24.42 3.36
C ASP A 576 -10.07 -24.12 4.15
N PRO A 577 -10.64 -25.12 4.87
CA PRO A 577 -11.88 -24.97 5.67
C PRO A 577 -11.65 -24.21 7.00
N GLY A 578 -10.87 -23.17 6.98
CA GLY A 578 -10.36 -22.44 8.14
C GLY A 578 -8.91 -22.84 8.46
N PRO A 579 -8.01 -21.84 8.54
CA PRO A 579 -6.56 -22.09 8.63
C PRO A 579 -6.15 -22.97 9.82
N GLY A 580 -6.76 -22.79 10.98
CA GLY A 580 -6.46 -23.56 12.20
C GLY A 580 -6.97 -25.01 12.14
N LYS A 581 -8.13 -25.22 11.54
CA LYS A 581 -8.78 -26.55 11.46
C LYS A 581 -7.95 -27.58 10.71
N ARG A 582 -7.21 -27.18 9.67
CA ARG A 582 -6.28 -28.03 8.92
C ARG A 582 -5.18 -28.61 9.78
N MET A 583 -4.77 -27.89 10.82
CA MET A 583 -3.64 -28.25 11.67
C MET A 583 -4.00 -29.24 12.79
N LEU A 584 -5.28 -29.60 12.96
CA LEU A 584 -5.77 -30.48 14.05
C LEU A 584 -5.40 -31.96 13.89
N ARG A 585 -4.54 -32.30 12.92
CA ARG A 585 -4.02 -33.69 12.78
C ARG A 585 -3.04 -33.99 13.91
N GLU A 586 -3.26 -35.06 14.65
CA GLU A 586 -2.46 -35.44 15.83
C GLU A 586 -0.95 -35.40 15.61
N ARG A 587 -0.46 -35.99 14.51
CA ARG A 587 0.97 -35.97 14.18
C ARG A 587 1.52 -34.55 13.95
N LEU A 588 0.72 -33.67 13.36
CA LEU A 588 1.14 -32.29 13.14
C LEU A 588 1.13 -31.51 14.44
N LEU A 589 0.11 -31.69 15.28
CA LEU A 589 0.05 -31.06 16.60
C LEU A 589 1.23 -31.45 17.46
N ALA A 590 1.60 -32.76 17.48
CA ALA A 590 2.77 -33.24 18.23
C ALA A 590 4.08 -32.65 17.66
N ARG A 591 4.21 -32.61 16.34
CA ARG A 591 5.39 -31.98 15.71
C ARG A 591 5.48 -30.48 16.02
N LEU A 592 4.39 -29.76 15.94
CA LEU A 592 4.33 -28.33 16.30
C LEU A 592 4.66 -28.12 17.78
N HIS A 593 4.12 -28.95 18.67
CA HIS A 593 4.49 -28.91 20.09
C HIS A 593 6.00 -29.12 20.30
N ALA A 594 6.56 -30.13 19.66
CA ALA A 594 7.99 -30.45 19.78
C ALA A 594 8.90 -29.29 19.32
N GLN A 595 8.45 -28.53 18.31
CA GLN A 595 9.24 -27.43 17.74
C GLN A 595 8.96 -26.08 18.44
N LEU A 596 7.72 -25.80 18.84
CA LEU A 596 7.35 -24.47 19.31
C LEU A 596 7.25 -24.37 20.85
N ILE A 597 6.99 -25.49 21.52
CA ILE A 597 6.74 -25.50 22.98
C ILE A 597 7.81 -26.29 23.75
N ALA A 598 8.23 -27.46 23.25
CA ALA A 598 9.22 -28.29 23.97
C ALA A 598 10.54 -27.57 24.26
N PRO A 599 11.05 -26.63 23.41
CA PRO A 599 12.23 -25.84 23.76
C PRO A 599 12.09 -25.02 25.05
N LEU A 600 10.84 -24.71 25.45
CA LEU A 600 10.50 -23.93 26.64
C LEU A 600 10.37 -24.79 27.92
N ALA A 601 10.62 -26.10 27.83
CA ALA A 601 10.33 -27.05 28.93
C ALA A 601 10.98 -26.70 30.28
N GLU A 602 12.14 -26.05 30.27
CA GLU A 602 12.81 -25.60 31.49
C GLU A 602 12.24 -24.31 32.07
N LEU A 603 11.56 -23.49 31.23
CA LEU A 603 10.98 -22.20 31.62
C LEU A 603 9.51 -22.29 32.04
N LEU A 604 8.77 -23.34 31.60
CA LEU A 604 7.36 -23.52 31.85
C LEU A 604 7.01 -23.95 33.32
N PRO A 605 7.82 -24.76 34.01
CA PRO A 605 7.47 -25.18 35.35
C PRO A 605 7.28 -23.98 36.28
N SER A 606 6.22 -24.02 37.12
CA SER A 606 5.82 -22.93 38.02
C SER A 606 5.26 -21.65 37.35
N ARG A 607 5.10 -21.62 36.06
CA ARG A 607 4.45 -20.49 35.37
C ARG A 607 2.94 -20.70 35.40
N ARG A 608 2.20 -19.68 35.86
CA ARG A 608 0.73 -19.68 35.89
C ARG A 608 0.13 -19.07 34.64
N LEU A 609 0.91 -18.25 33.92
CA LEU A 609 0.47 -17.53 32.74
C LEU A 609 1.50 -17.61 31.62
N LEU A 610 1.04 -17.96 30.43
CA LEU A 610 1.82 -18.01 29.21
C LEU A 610 1.26 -17.02 28.19
N TYR A 611 1.98 -15.93 27.93
CA TYR A 611 1.70 -15.05 26.83
C TYR A 611 2.39 -15.56 25.57
N LEU A 612 1.61 -15.78 24.52
CA LEU A 612 2.12 -16.19 23.21
C LEU A 612 1.92 -15.04 22.22
N ILE A 613 2.98 -14.68 21.55
CA ILE A 613 3.00 -13.63 20.53
C ILE A 613 3.41 -14.28 19.20
N PRO A 614 2.46 -14.82 18.42
CA PRO A 614 2.77 -15.44 17.12
C PRO A 614 3.25 -14.40 16.11
N HIS A 615 3.93 -14.83 15.04
CA HIS A 615 4.33 -13.99 13.91
C HIS A 615 4.04 -14.70 12.59
N GLY A 616 3.58 -13.95 11.60
CA GLY A 616 3.32 -14.46 10.26
C GLY A 616 2.37 -15.67 10.26
N PRO A 617 2.73 -16.78 9.62
CA PRO A 617 1.87 -17.97 9.56
C PRO A 617 1.60 -18.62 10.92
N LEU A 618 2.34 -18.30 11.96
CA LEU A 618 2.11 -18.86 13.29
C LEU A 618 0.83 -18.33 13.95
N HIS A 619 0.24 -17.24 13.46
CA HIS A 619 -1.09 -16.78 13.89
C HIS A 619 -2.21 -17.81 13.62
N TYR A 620 -1.98 -18.75 12.72
CA TYR A 620 -2.94 -19.82 12.39
C TYR A 620 -2.70 -21.10 13.20
N VAL A 621 -1.65 -21.16 14.03
CA VAL A 621 -1.36 -22.35 14.84
C VAL A 621 -2.35 -22.44 16.00
N PRO A 622 -3.03 -23.60 16.16
CA PRO A 622 -3.96 -23.81 17.25
C PRO A 622 -3.19 -24.13 18.54
N PHE A 623 -2.56 -23.15 19.16
CA PHE A 623 -1.72 -23.34 20.35
C PHE A 623 -2.44 -24.09 21.46
N MET A 624 -3.75 -23.85 21.64
CA MET A 624 -4.58 -24.52 22.66
C MET A 624 -4.64 -26.03 22.44
N ALA A 625 -4.59 -26.49 21.17
CA ALA A 625 -4.66 -27.89 20.80
C ALA A 625 -3.29 -28.60 20.74
N LEU A 626 -2.18 -27.87 20.91
CA LEU A 626 -0.84 -28.46 20.86
C LEU A 626 -0.70 -29.51 21.97
N ARG A 627 -0.12 -30.67 21.61
CA ARG A 627 0.11 -31.75 22.55
C ARG A 627 1.47 -32.40 22.39
N SER A 628 2.00 -32.94 23.49
CA SER A 628 3.27 -33.64 23.50
C SER A 628 3.14 -35.00 22.74
N ALA A 629 4.27 -35.63 22.50
CA ALA A 629 4.29 -36.99 21.89
C ALA A 629 3.60 -38.04 22.77
N GLU A 630 3.57 -37.80 24.08
CA GLU A 630 2.90 -38.66 25.07
C GLU A 630 1.37 -38.38 25.17
N GLY A 631 0.89 -37.38 24.42
CA GLY A 631 -0.53 -37.05 24.32
C GLY A 631 -1.02 -35.97 25.32
N ALA A 632 -0.13 -35.37 26.12
CA ALA A 632 -0.48 -34.30 27.04
C ALA A 632 -0.66 -32.99 26.28
N TYR A 633 -1.82 -32.32 26.47
CA TYR A 633 -2.08 -31.02 25.87
C TYR A 633 -1.35 -29.90 26.62
N LEU A 634 -0.92 -28.87 25.87
CA LEU A 634 -0.39 -27.62 26.43
C LEU A 634 -1.46 -26.95 27.33
N LEU A 635 -2.73 -26.93 26.89
CA LEU A 635 -3.85 -26.47 27.66
C LEU A 635 -4.35 -27.60 28.60
N ALA A 636 -3.85 -27.58 29.83
CA ALA A 636 -4.20 -28.55 30.88
C ALA A 636 -4.65 -27.85 32.16
N ALA A 637 -5.40 -28.56 33.01
CA ALA A 637 -5.95 -28.00 34.26
C ALA A 637 -4.85 -27.51 35.22
N ASP A 638 -3.72 -28.21 35.24
CA ASP A 638 -2.54 -27.92 36.06
C ASP A 638 -1.46 -27.12 35.28
N GLY A 639 -1.70 -26.85 33.97
CA GLY A 639 -0.83 -26.08 33.12
C GLY A 639 -1.05 -24.55 33.23
N PRO A 640 -0.25 -23.75 32.55
CA PRO A 640 -0.45 -22.32 32.51
C PRO A 640 -1.76 -21.95 31.80
N ALA A 641 -2.37 -20.85 32.22
CA ALA A 641 -3.38 -20.17 31.43
C ALA A 641 -2.69 -19.52 30.22
N ILE A 642 -3.36 -19.52 29.05
CA ILE A 642 -2.76 -19.04 27.80
C ILE A 642 -3.50 -17.80 27.32
N ALA A 643 -2.74 -16.74 27.00
CA ALA A 643 -3.26 -15.56 26.33
C ALA A 643 -2.34 -15.22 25.13
N LEU A 644 -2.94 -14.78 24.04
CA LEU A 644 -2.21 -14.29 22.89
C LEU A 644 -2.09 -12.76 22.95
N ALA A 645 -1.13 -12.22 22.24
CA ALA A 645 -1.02 -10.77 22.03
C ALA A 645 -0.46 -10.45 20.64
N PRO A 646 -0.79 -9.26 20.09
CA PRO A 646 -0.25 -8.84 18.80
C PRO A 646 1.26 -8.55 18.83
N SER A 647 1.74 -7.93 19.91
CA SER A 647 3.15 -7.68 20.21
C SER A 647 3.31 -7.42 21.71
N ALA A 648 4.54 -7.49 22.22
CA ALA A 648 4.81 -7.13 23.63
C ALA A 648 4.49 -5.65 23.89
N THR A 649 4.77 -4.78 22.93
CA THR A 649 4.43 -3.35 23.00
C THR A 649 2.94 -3.14 23.19
N ILE A 650 2.10 -3.74 22.33
CA ILE A 650 0.64 -3.59 22.42
C ILE A 650 0.11 -4.20 23.71
N LEU A 651 0.63 -5.36 24.12
CA LEU A 651 0.27 -5.98 25.39
C LEU A 651 0.51 -5.04 26.56
N LEU A 652 1.69 -4.43 26.64
CA LEU A 652 2.07 -3.58 27.76
C LEU A 652 1.30 -2.24 27.78
N HIS A 653 1.07 -1.64 26.65
CA HIS A 653 0.47 -0.31 26.58
C HIS A 653 -1.04 -0.34 26.53
N ASN A 654 -1.64 -1.13 25.66
CA ASN A 654 -3.09 -1.15 25.51
C ASN A 654 -3.77 -2.10 26.50
N CYS A 655 -3.15 -3.26 26.78
CA CYS A 655 -3.81 -4.28 27.58
C CYS A 655 -3.50 -4.18 29.08
N LEU A 656 -2.21 -4.05 29.45
CA LEU A 656 -1.79 -3.98 30.85
C LEU A 656 -1.68 -2.55 31.40
N GLY A 657 -1.56 -1.54 30.55
CA GLY A 657 -1.37 -0.14 30.95
C GLY A 657 -2.66 0.58 31.36
N ARG A 658 -3.84 0.05 31.02
CA ARG A 658 -5.12 0.67 31.40
C ARG A 658 -5.41 0.46 32.88
N SER A 659 -5.40 1.54 33.63
CA SER A 659 -5.81 1.56 35.04
C SER A 659 -7.31 1.24 35.15
N GLN A 660 -7.68 0.32 36.04
CA GLN A 660 -9.07 0.03 36.38
C GLN A 660 -9.84 1.24 36.95
N ALA A 661 -9.15 2.36 37.21
CA ALA A 661 -9.69 3.51 37.95
C ALA A 661 -10.64 4.40 37.11
N LEU A 662 -10.76 4.22 35.79
CA LEU A 662 -11.48 5.17 34.93
C LEU A 662 -12.89 4.75 34.48
N ALA A 663 -13.31 3.50 34.67
CA ALA A 663 -14.58 3.02 34.15
C ALA A 663 -15.69 3.00 35.17
N ARG A 664 -16.49 4.05 35.22
CA ARG A 664 -17.86 3.95 35.81
C ARG A 664 -18.74 3.29 34.77
N HIS A 665 -18.77 1.95 34.77
CA HIS A 665 -19.65 1.20 33.89
C HIS A 665 -21.13 1.39 34.31
N GLY A 666 -21.96 1.77 33.37
CA GLY A 666 -23.40 1.91 33.62
C GLY A 666 -24.12 0.57 33.63
N VAL A 667 -23.58 -0.47 32.96
CA VAL A 667 -24.18 -1.80 32.81
C VAL A 667 -23.08 -2.86 33.00
N PRO A 668 -23.35 -3.92 33.81
CA PRO A 668 -22.35 -4.97 33.99
C PRO A 668 -21.97 -5.71 32.72
N LEU A 669 -22.96 -6.01 31.86
CA LEU A 669 -22.77 -6.68 30.58
C LEU A 669 -23.82 -6.20 29.59
N LEU A 670 -23.36 -6.00 28.32
CA LEU A 670 -24.21 -5.90 27.14
C LEU A 670 -24.02 -7.16 26.31
N ALA A 671 -25.10 -7.89 26.03
CA ALA A 671 -25.10 -9.08 25.19
C ALA A 671 -25.93 -8.83 23.93
N LEU A 672 -25.39 -9.24 22.78
CA LEU A 672 -26.09 -9.26 21.49
C LEU A 672 -26.13 -10.70 20.98
N GLY A 673 -27.32 -11.17 20.57
CA GLY A 673 -27.53 -12.53 20.06
C GLY A 673 -28.38 -12.52 18.80
N TYR A 674 -27.87 -13.17 17.70
CA TYR A 674 -28.63 -13.30 16.47
C TYR A 674 -28.47 -14.70 15.88
N ASN A 675 -29.57 -15.45 15.76
CA ASN A 675 -29.58 -16.82 15.26
C ASN A 675 -29.48 -16.93 13.74
N ASP A 676 -29.83 -15.84 13.01
CA ASP A 676 -30.02 -15.84 11.57
C ASP A 676 -31.21 -16.70 11.10
N GLU A 677 -31.42 -16.77 9.77
CA GLU A 677 -32.45 -17.56 9.12
C GLU A 677 -31.84 -18.40 8.00
N GLY A 678 -32.41 -19.57 7.73
CA GLY A 678 -31.99 -20.43 6.63
C GLY A 678 -31.20 -21.67 7.05
N GLU A 679 -30.42 -22.25 6.13
CA GLU A 679 -29.69 -23.49 6.35
C GLU A 679 -28.53 -23.35 7.35
N ASP A 680 -27.93 -22.17 7.41
CA ASP A 680 -26.81 -21.85 8.30
C ASP A 680 -27.24 -21.24 9.64
N ALA A 681 -28.55 -21.21 9.94
CA ALA A 681 -29.09 -20.62 11.17
C ALA A 681 -28.51 -21.27 12.44
N LEU A 682 -28.03 -20.43 13.38
CA LEU A 682 -27.66 -20.86 14.71
C LEU A 682 -28.90 -21.16 15.54
N ARG A 683 -28.77 -22.04 16.47
CA ARG A 683 -29.93 -22.44 17.36
C ARG A 683 -29.91 -21.71 18.69
N TYR A 684 -28.73 -21.39 19.19
CA TYR A 684 -28.56 -21.00 20.59
C TYR A 684 -27.98 -19.60 20.80
N ALA A 685 -27.59 -18.87 19.76
CA ALA A 685 -26.94 -17.56 19.93
C ALA A 685 -27.81 -16.52 20.66
N GLU A 686 -29.10 -16.47 20.34
CA GLU A 686 -30.05 -15.61 21.06
C GLU A 686 -30.27 -16.05 22.50
N ALA A 687 -30.38 -17.36 22.71
CA ALA A 687 -30.54 -17.96 24.04
C ALA A 687 -29.26 -17.75 24.89
N GLU A 688 -28.10 -17.92 24.31
CA GLU A 688 -26.79 -17.64 24.92
C GLU A 688 -26.71 -16.19 25.42
N ALA A 689 -27.03 -15.22 24.56
CA ALA A 689 -27.00 -13.80 24.93
C ALA A 689 -27.92 -13.50 26.12
N HIS A 690 -29.16 -14.03 26.14
CA HIS A 690 -30.08 -13.86 27.24
C HIS A 690 -29.60 -14.54 28.52
N HIS A 691 -29.08 -15.76 28.43
CA HIS A 691 -28.58 -16.53 29.57
C HIS A 691 -27.41 -15.83 30.25
N ILE A 692 -26.38 -15.42 29.44
CA ILE A 692 -25.21 -14.72 29.97
C ILE A 692 -25.59 -13.38 30.59
N ALA A 693 -26.50 -12.61 29.95
CA ALA A 693 -27.00 -11.36 30.52
C ALA A 693 -27.75 -11.58 31.83
N SER A 694 -28.59 -12.61 31.91
CA SER A 694 -29.31 -12.98 33.16
C SER A 694 -28.35 -13.31 34.29
N MET A 695 -27.35 -14.16 34.04
CA MET A 695 -26.31 -14.53 35.00
C MET A 695 -25.56 -13.32 35.60
N LEU A 696 -25.33 -12.29 34.80
CA LEU A 696 -24.51 -11.14 35.18
C LEU A 696 -25.30 -9.88 35.54
N GLY A 697 -26.65 -9.95 35.55
CA GLY A 697 -27.51 -8.77 35.75
C GLY A 697 -27.29 -7.71 34.65
N GLY A 698 -26.99 -8.14 33.44
CA GLY A 698 -26.75 -7.34 32.28
C GLY A 698 -27.99 -7.09 31.41
N GLN A 699 -27.77 -6.53 30.22
CA GLN A 699 -28.78 -6.32 29.19
C GLN A 699 -28.54 -7.22 28.00
N ALA A 700 -29.59 -7.82 27.44
CA ALA A 700 -29.53 -8.60 26.23
C ALA A 700 -30.38 -7.96 25.11
N TRP A 701 -29.83 -7.94 23.94
CA TRP A 701 -30.50 -7.61 22.68
C TRP A 701 -30.42 -8.84 21.77
N ALA A 702 -31.56 -9.48 21.52
CA ALA A 702 -31.59 -10.72 20.75
C ALA A 702 -32.54 -10.61 19.55
N GLY A 703 -32.32 -11.40 18.51
CA GLY A 703 -33.08 -11.42 17.25
C GLY A 703 -33.16 -10.05 16.60
N PRO A 704 -34.35 -9.58 16.21
CA PRO A 704 -34.49 -8.27 15.52
C PRO A 704 -34.06 -7.06 16.36
N ALA A 705 -33.87 -7.22 17.67
CA ALA A 705 -33.37 -6.17 18.55
C ALA A 705 -31.80 -6.10 18.58
N ALA A 706 -31.10 -7.12 18.18
CA ALA A 706 -29.65 -7.15 18.04
C ALA A 706 -29.26 -6.37 16.79
N LYS A 707 -28.88 -5.10 16.94
CA LYS A 707 -28.54 -4.21 15.82
C LYS A 707 -27.16 -3.57 16.00
N SER A 708 -26.47 -3.36 14.88
CA SER A 708 -25.17 -2.66 14.85
C SER A 708 -25.24 -1.27 15.49
N ALA A 709 -26.31 -0.52 15.25
CA ALA A 709 -26.53 0.80 15.84
C ALA A 709 -26.54 0.74 17.38
N ARG A 710 -27.15 -0.30 17.98
CA ARG A 710 -27.14 -0.45 19.45
C ARG A 710 -25.75 -0.74 20.00
N LEU A 711 -24.98 -1.54 19.30
CA LEU A 711 -23.59 -1.77 19.70
C LEU A 711 -22.79 -0.47 19.66
N ILE A 712 -22.94 0.31 18.60
CA ILE A 712 -22.25 1.60 18.45
C ILE A 712 -22.64 2.58 19.59
N ASP A 713 -23.94 2.65 19.91
CA ASP A 713 -24.46 3.64 20.86
C ASP A 713 -24.22 3.24 22.34
N GLU A 714 -24.23 1.94 22.66
CA GLU A 714 -24.33 1.46 24.04
C GLU A 714 -23.06 0.73 24.51
N ALA A 715 -22.19 0.24 23.62
CA ALA A 715 -21.03 -0.55 24.00
C ALA A 715 -20.04 0.19 24.94
N GLY A 716 -19.94 1.51 24.80
CA GLY A 716 -19.11 2.37 25.66
C GLY A 716 -19.56 2.43 27.14
N ARG A 717 -20.74 1.88 27.49
CA ARG A 717 -21.30 1.90 28.85
C ARG A 717 -21.21 0.54 29.55
N ALA A 718 -20.84 -0.52 28.81
CA ALA A 718 -20.79 -1.88 29.33
C ALA A 718 -19.38 -2.20 29.87
N ARG A 719 -19.37 -2.91 31.02
CA ARG A 719 -18.14 -3.46 31.56
C ARG A 719 -17.66 -4.66 30.73
N TRP A 720 -18.59 -5.51 30.34
CA TRP A 720 -18.32 -6.64 29.45
C TRP A 720 -19.25 -6.57 28.24
N LEU A 721 -18.72 -6.90 27.08
CA LEU A 721 -19.48 -7.01 25.83
C LEU A 721 -19.45 -8.46 25.37
N HIS A 722 -20.65 -9.05 25.13
CA HIS A 722 -20.79 -10.40 24.60
C HIS A 722 -21.58 -10.37 23.30
N ILE A 723 -21.05 -10.98 22.25
CA ILE A 723 -21.68 -11.04 20.93
C ILE A 723 -21.73 -12.51 20.50
N ALA A 724 -22.95 -13.06 20.39
CA ALA A 724 -23.21 -14.41 19.90
C ALA A 724 -23.88 -14.35 18.53
N GLY A 725 -23.31 -14.98 17.52
CA GLY A 725 -23.85 -14.92 16.17
C GLY A 725 -22.88 -15.37 15.10
N HIS A 726 -23.13 -14.94 13.86
CA HIS A 726 -22.22 -15.19 12.75
C HIS A 726 -21.17 -14.10 12.60
N ALA A 727 -19.97 -14.51 12.20
CA ALA A 727 -18.95 -13.62 11.68
C ALA A 727 -18.46 -14.10 10.31
N PHE A 728 -18.22 -13.17 9.42
CA PHE A 728 -17.70 -13.42 8.09
C PHE A 728 -16.28 -12.91 8.01
N TYR A 729 -15.39 -13.76 7.54
CA TYR A 729 -14.02 -13.39 7.23
C TYR A 729 -13.86 -13.23 5.73
N ASP A 730 -13.41 -12.04 5.28
CA ASP A 730 -13.08 -11.77 3.89
C ASP A 730 -11.56 -11.69 3.72
N PRO A 731 -10.93 -12.67 3.06
CA PRO A 731 -9.48 -12.66 2.82
C PRO A 731 -9.03 -11.60 1.81
N HIS A 732 -9.93 -11.04 0.99
CA HIS A 732 -9.63 -10.02 -0.04
C HIS A 732 -9.84 -8.59 0.50
N ASP A 733 -10.80 -8.38 1.39
CA ASP A 733 -10.99 -7.16 2.19
C ASP A 733 -11.09 -7.51 3.68
N PRO A 734 -9.97 -7.72 4.37
CA PRO A 734 -9.98 -8.12 5.78
C PRO A 734 -10.65 -7.11 6.72
N LEU A 735 -10.64 -5.81 6.38
CA LEU A 735 -11.37 -4.78 7.11
C LEU A 735 -12.89 -4.77 6.79
N GLY A 736 -13.30 -5.41 5.71
CA GLY A 736 -14.68 -5.74 5.37
C GLY A 736 -15.22 -6.95 6.13
N SER A 737 -14.35 -7.76 6.78
CA SER A 737 -14.80 -8.83 7.68
C SER A 737 -15.77 -8.29 8.72
N ALA A 738 -16.90 -8.97 8.96
CA ALA A 738 -18.02 -8.38 9.67
C ALA A 738 -18.72 -9.35 10.62
N LEU A 739 -19.32 -8.82 11.67
CA LEU A 739 -20.33 -9.47 12.49
C LEU A 739 -21.70 -9.31 11.84
N ARG A 740 -22.50 -10.36 11.83
CA ARG A 740 -23.89 -10.32 11.39
C ARG A 740 -24.81 -10.18 12.60
N LEU A 741 -25.53 -9.09 12.69
CA LEU A 741 -26.40 -8.72 13.80
C LEU A 741 -27.88 -8.65 13.38
N GLY A 742 -28.19 -8.97 12.14
CA GLY A 742 -29.52 -9.00 11.56
C GLY A 742 -29.48 -9.50 10.12
N ALA A 743 -30.66 -9.74 9.49
CA ALA A 743 -30.73 -10.28 8.14
C ALA A 743 -29.95 -9.46 7.11
N GLU A 744 -29.98 -8.13 7.22
CA GLU A 744 -29.22 -7.19 6.38
C GLU A 744 -28.30 -6.26 7.21
N ASP A 745 -28.22 -6.50 8.55
CA ASP A 745 -27.43 -5.65 9.44
C ASP A 745 -26.11 -6.32 9.78
N THR A 746 -25.03 -5.77 9.20
CA THR A 746 -23.65 -6.20 9.45
C THR A 746 -22.81 -5.07 10.02
N LEU A 747 -21.86 -5.41 10.86
CA LEU A 747 -20.89 -4.47 11.42
C LEU A 747 -19.47 -4.90 11.04
N SER A 748 -18.86 -4.20 10.09
CA SER A 748 -17.53 -4.52 9.62
C SER A 748 -16.43 -4.09 10.59
N ALA A 749 -15.25 -4.71 10.49
CA ALA A 749 -14.06 -4.31 11.23
C ALA A 749 -13.73 -2.82 11.01
N ARG A 750 -13.87 -2.32 9.77
CA ARG A 750 -13.72 -0.89 9.42
C ARG A 750 -14.67 -0.01 10.21
N GLN A 751 -15.96 -0.38 10.26
CA GLN A 751 -16.98 0.39 11.02
C GLN A 751 -16.74 0.34 12.51
N ILE A 752 -16.24 -0.79 13.06
CA ILE A 752 -15.88 -0.89 14.47
C ILE A 752 -14.74 0.09 14.78
N ILE A 753 -13.70 0.12 13.97
CA ILE A 753 -12.57 1.04 14.12
C ILE A 753 -13.01 2.50 14.10
N GLU A 754 -13.93 2.85 13.20
CA GLU A 754 -14.36 4.23 12.96
C GLU A 754 -15.40 4.74 13.96
N LYS A 755 -16.29 3.85 14.44
CA LYS A 755 -17.54 4.26 15.13
C LYS A 755 -17.70 3.74 16.53
N VAL A 756 -16.95 2.68 16.93
CA VAL A 756 -17.11 2.07 18.24
C VAL A 756 -16.03 2.56 19.19
N GLU A 757 -16.45 3.03 20.36
CA GLU A 757 -15.58 3.36 21.48
C GLU A 757 -15.93 2.51 22.68
N LEU A 758 -14.94 1.79 23.22
CA LEU A 758 -15.14 0.86 24.31
C LEU A 758 -14.45 1.31 25.60
N THR A 759 -15.18 1.17 26.70
CA THR A 759 -14.61 1.18 28.05
C THR A 759 -14.63 -0.21 28.68
N ALA A 760 -15.08 -1.21 27.94
CA ALA A 760 -15.23 -2.58 28.39
C ALA A 760 -13.90 -3.20 28.83
N ASP A 761 -13.92 -3.99 29.90
CA ASP A 761 -12.77 -4.79 30.39
C ASP A 761 -12.55 -6.04 29.50
N LEU A 762 -13.61 -6.54 28.87
CA LEU A 762 -13.60 -7.75 28.07
C LEU A 762 -14.64 -7.67 26.94
N VAL A 763 -14.24 -8.09 25.75
CA VAL A 763 -15.15 -8.37 24.63
C VAL A 763 -15.11 -9.86 24.34
N THR A 764 -16.28 -10.51 24.26
CA THR A 764 -16.40 -11.91 23.87
C THR A 764 -17.12 -12.01 22.53
N LEU A 765 -16.47 -12.59 21.56
CA LEU A 765 -17.01 -12.89 20.24
C LEU A 765 -17.29 -14.39 20.14
N SER A 766 -18.47 -14.80 20.60
CA SER A 766 -18.99 -16.16 20.43
C SER A 766 -19.54 -16.31 19.00
N ALA A 767 -18.66 -16.14 18.04
CA ALA A 767 -18.97 -16.10 16.61
C ALA A 767 -17.88 -16.82 15.82
N CYS A 768 -18.28 -17.62 14.84
CA CYS A 768 -17.38 -18.42 14.04
C CYS A 768 -16.32 -17.56 13.32
N LEU A 769 -15.07 -18.02 13.28
CA LEU A 769 -13.96 -17.36 12.59
C LEU A 769 -13.68 -15.91 13.07
N SER A 770 -14.23 -15.49 14.19
CA SER A 770 -14.07 -14.12 14.71
C SER A 770 -12.61 -13.77 15.07
N GLY A 771 -11.79 -14.78 15.33
CA GLY A 771 -10.36 -14.68 15.61
C GLY A 771 -9.47 -14.90 14.38
N VAL A 772 -10.03 -15.21 13.23
CA VAL A 772 -9.24 -15.32 11.99
C VAL A 772 -8.85 -13.94 11.52
N THR A 773 -7.58 -13.82 11.18
CA THR A 773 -7.01 -12.57 10.68
C THR A 773 -6.29 -12.80 9.37
N HIS A 774 -6.26 -11.79 8.54
CA HIS A 774 -5.33 -11.73 7.42
C HIS A 774 -4.03 -11.12 7.92
N VAL A 775 -2.97 -11.91 7.87
CA VAL A 775 -1.64 -11.41 8.22
C VAL A 775 -1.02 -10.82 6.96
N VAL A 776 -0.86 -9.51 6.97
CA VAL A 776 -0.21 -8.77 5.90
C VAL A 776 1.22 -8.41 6.28
N SER A 777 1.92 -7.78 5.38
CA SER A 777 3.30 -7.36 5.56
C SER A 777 3.51 -6.54 6.84
N GLY A 778 4.62 -6.78 7.55
CA GLY A 778 4.88 -6.15 8.85
C GLY A 778 4.10 -6.77 10.01
N ASP A 779 3.63 -8.01 9.85
CA ASP A 779 2.85 -8.76 10.85
C ASP A 779 1.58 -8.02 11.32
N GLU A 780 1.00 -7.22 10.43
CA GLU A 780 -0.25 -6.53 10.72
C GLU A 780 -1.42 -7.50 10.59
N MET A 781 -2.09 -7.74 11.72
CA MET A 781 -3.28 -8.60 11.79
C MET A 781 -4.51 -7.78 11.44
N LEU A 782 -5.14 -8.05 10.31
CA LEU A 782 -6.39 -7.40 9.90
C LEU A 782 -7.58 -8.32 10.15
N GLY A 783 -8.58 -7.84 10.91
CA GLY A 783 -9.79 -8.59 11.25
C GLY A 783 -10.52 -8.01 12.44
N LEU A 784 -11.60 -8.72 12.86
CA LEU A 784 -12.50 -8.28 13.94
C LEU A 784 -11.79 -8.12 15.28
N GLN A 785 -10.92 -9.06 15.67
CA GLN A 785 -10.20 -9.01 16.94
C GLN A 785 -9.38 -7.73 17.10
N ARG A 786 -8.65 -7.32 16.03
CA ARG A 786 -7.89 -6.07 16.00
C ARG A 786 -8.81 -4.85 16.11
N ALA A 787 -9.96 -4.90 15.44
CA ALA A 787 -10.91 -3.80 15.47
C ALA A 787 -11.41 -3.52 16.88
N PHE A 788 -11.70 -4.56 17.67
CA PHE A 788 -12.12 -4.40 19.07
C PHE A 788 -10.99 -3.97 20.00
N LEU A 789 -9.77 -4.48 19.81
CA LEU A 789 -8.60 -3.96 20.53
C LEU A 789 -8.37 -2.47 20.24
N TYR A 790 -8.54 -2.06 19.00
CA TYR A 790 -8.45 -0.66 18.59
C TYR A 790 -9.59 0.20 19.16
N ALA A 791 -10.82 -0.35 19.17
CA ALA A 791 -11.97 0.32 19.76
C ALA A 791 -11.82 0.54 21.27
N GLY A 792 -10.87 -0.16 21.90
CA GLY A 792 -10.49 0.09 23.30
C GLY A 792 -10.59 -1.12 24.20
N ALA A 793 -10.93 -2.30 23.73
CA ALA A 793 -10.96 -3.50 24.56
C ALA A 793 -9.54 -3.91 24.99
N PRO A 794 -9.24 -4.11 26.28
CA PRO A 794 -7.96 -4.64 26.72
C PRO A 794 -7.83 -6.15 26.54
N ALA A 795 -8.96 -6.85 26.41
CA ALA A 795 -9.04 -8.29 26.21
C ALA A 795 -10.18 -8.65 25.26
N VAL A 796 -9.93 -9.60 24.35
CA VAL A 796 -10.92 -10.13 23.41
C VAL A 796 -10.87 -11.64 23.42
N VAL A 797 -12.01 -12.30 23.69
CA VAL A 797 -12.20 -13.74 23.45
C VAL A 797 -12.81 -13.92 22.07
N CYS A 798 -12.25 -14.81 21.28
CA CYS A 798 -12.68 -15.07 19.90
C CYS A 798 -12.35 -16.51 19.48
N THR A 799 -12.74 -16.91 18.25
CA THR A 799 -12.55 -18.28 17.77
C THR A 799 -11.71 -18.34 16.50
N LEU A 800 -10.80 -19.31 16.44
CA LEU A 800 -9.91 -19.53 15.29
C LEU A 800 -10.58 -20.34 14.15
N TRP A 801 -11.60 -21.12 14.47
CA TRP A 801 -12.48 -21.82 13.52
C TRP A 801 -13.89 -21.94 14.09
N GLU A 802 -14.80 -22.49 13.30
CA GLU A 802 -16.19 -22.69 13.69
C GLU A 802 -16.32 -23.62 14.92
N ALA A 803 -16.90 -23.12 15.99
CA ALA A 803 -17.28 -23.90 17.14
C ALA A 803 -18.74 -24.40 16.97
N ALA A 804 -19.00 -25.63 17.36
CA ALA A 804 -20.37 -26.11 17.39
C ALA A 804 -21.19 -25.27 18.40
N ASP A 805 -22.36 -24.82 17.99
CA ASP A 805 -23.25 -23.89 18.71
C ASP A 805 -23.47 -24.26 20.18
N LEU A 806 -23.80 -25.56 20.46
CA LEU A 806 -23.93 -26.07 21.85
C LEU A 806 -22.62 -26.02 22.63
N VAL A 807 -21.48 -26.26 21.95
CA VAL A 807 -20.17 -26.24 22.61
C VAL A 807 -19.80 -24.81 22.98
N ALA A 808 -20.09 -23.85 22.10
CA ALA A 808 -19.87 -22.44 22.38
C ALA A 808 -20.65 -22.02 23.65
N LEU A 809 -21.92 -22.36 23.71
CA LEU A 809 -22.77 -22.13 24.88
C LEU A 809 -22.19 -22.76 26.17
N LEU A 810 -21.72 -24.01 26.12
CA LEU A 810 -21.14 -24.72 27.29
C LEU A 810 -19.84 -24.05 27.77
N VAL A 811 -18.99 -23.65 26.84
CA VAL A 811 -17.74 -22.91 27.14
C VAL A 811 -18.07 -21.55 27.76
N MET A 812 -19.02 -20.79 27.18
CA MET A 812 -19.40 -19.48 27.67
C MET A 812 -20.10 -19.52 29.04
N ASP A 813 -21.03 -20.44 29.24
CA ASP A 813 -21.67 -20.65 30.55
C ASP A 813 -20.62 -20.88 31.68
N ARG A 814 -19.67 -21.75 31.42
CA ARG A 814 -18.60 -22.02 32.37
C ARG A 814 -17.65 -20.87 32.55
N PHE A 815 -17.25 -20.25 31.46
CA PHE A 815 -16.34 -19.09 31.44
C PHE A 815 -16.87 -17.93 32.28
N TYR A 816 -18.10 -17.52 32.02
CA TYR A 816 -18.73 -16.44 32.78
C TYR A 816 -19.05 -16.83 34.23
N THR A 817 -19.36 -18.08 34.49
CA THR A 817 -19.51 -18.59 35.87
C THR A 817 -18.22 -18.40 36.68
N ASP A 818 -17.07 -18.67 36.07
CA ASP A 818 -15.77 -18.53 36.73
C ASP A 818 -15.33 -17.07 36.84
N LEU A 819 -15.65 -16.22 35.83
CA LEU A 819 -15.46 -14.76 35.92
C LEU A 819 -16.26 -14.14 37.11
N LEU A 820 -17.50 -14.59 37.33
CA LEU A 820 -18.30 -14.15 38.48
C LEU A 820 -17.68 -14.52 39.84
N ARG A 821 -16.89 -15.58 39.87
CA ARG A 821 -16.14 -16.00 41.07
C ARG A 821 -14.82 -15.21 41.24
N GLY A 822 -14.54 -14.27 40.35
CA GLY A 822 -13.31 -13.46 40.34
C GLY A 822 -12.09 -14.19 39.80
N ILE A 823 -12.28 -15.26 39.04
CA ILE A 823 -11.19 -15.96 38.35
C ILE A 823 -10.77 -15.12 37.12
N ALA A 824 -9.48 -14.97 36.95
CA ALA A 824 -8.91 -14.18 35.85
C ALA A 824 -9.34 -14.74 34.46
N PRO A 825 -9.57 -13.89 33.46
CA PRO A 825 -10.15 -14.30 32.17
C PRO A 825 -9.40 -15.45 31.46
N ALA A 826 -8.08 -15.43 31.46
CA ALA A 826 -7.31 -16.51 30.83
C ALA A 826 -7.45 -17.84 31.54
N THR A 827 -7.49 -17.80 32.86
CA THR A 827 -7.71 -19.00 33.72
C THR A 827 -9.14 -19.51 33.57
N ALA A 828 -10.13 -18.63 33.60
CA ALA A 828 -11.52 -18.96 33.39
C ALA A 828 -11.78 -19.63 32.04
N LEU A 829 -11.15 -19.09 30.97
CA LEU A 829 -11.26 -19.67 29.62
C LEU A 829 -10.58 -21.04 29.52
N ARG A 830 -9.38 -21.20 30.09
CA ARG A 830 -8.70 -22.52 30.20
C ARG A 830 -9.59 -23.55 30.91
N ASP A 831 -10.10 -23.18 32.06
CA ASP A 831 -10.88 -24.09 32.90
C ASP A 831 -12.23 -24.46 32.22
N ALA A 832 -12.83 -23.51 31.48
CA ALA A 832 -14.02 -23.80 30.66
C ALA A 832 -13.71 -24.77 29.52
N GLN A 833 -12.61 -24.54 28.79
CA GLN A 833 -12.20 -25.43 27.68
C GLN A 833 -11.83 -26.84 28.19
N VAL A 834 -11.14 -26.94 29.34
CA VAL A 834 -10.79 -28.22 29.97
C VAL A 834 -12.05 -28.93 30.46
N ALA A 835 -12.97 -28.21 31.09
CA ALA A 835 -14.23 -28.79 31.56
C ALA A 835 -15.05 -29.37 30.39
N VAL A 836 -15.13 -28.68 29.26
CA VAL A 836 -15.83 -29.21 28.08
C VAL A 836 -15.09 -30.39 27.48
N ARG A 837 -13.76 -30.36 27.39
CA ARG A 837 -12.95 -31.49 26.91
C ARG A 837 -13.16 -32.75 27.73
N GLU A 838 -13.25 -32.63 29.06
CA GLU A 838 -13.41 -33.72 29.97
C GLU A 838 -14.89 -34.12 30.17
N MET A 839 -15.85 -33.36 29.62
CA MET A 839 -17.29 -33.52 29.84
C MET A 839 -17.77 -34.89 29.31
N THR A 840 -18.38 -35.68 30.22
CA THR A 840 -19.08 -36.89 29.88
C THR A 840 -20.55 -36.63 29.52
N GLY A 841 -21.24 -37.61 28.98
CA GLY A 841 -22.69 -37.52 28.76
C GLY A 841 -23.49 -37.25 30.03
N HIS A 842 -23.07 -37.81 31.15
CA HIS A 842 -23.68 -37.54 32.47
C HIS A 842 -23.48 -36.08 32.91
N ASP A 843 -22.27 -35.52 32.67
CA ASP A 843 -21.98 -34.13 33.01
C ASP A 843 -22.81 -33.15 32.15
N LEU A 844 -23.03 -33.47 30.89
CA LEU A 844 -23.90 -32.68 30.02
C LEU A 844 -25.34 -32.71 30.50
N LEU A 845 -25.87 -33.89 30.86
CA LEU A 845 -27.23 -34.01 31.41
C LEU A 845 -27.37 -33.26 32.73
N ALA A 846 -26.38 -33.33 33.61
CA ALA A 846 -26.34 -32.56 34.84
C ALA A 846 -26.34 -31.05 34.61
N THR A 847 -25.57 -30.58 33.58
CA THR A 847 -25.54 -29.17 33.19
C THR A 847 -26.90 -28.70 32.67
N ILE A 848 -27.55 -29.48 31.81
CA ILE A 848 -28.91 -29.21 31.32
C ILE A 848 -29.94 -29.18 32.47
N ALA A 849 -29.84 -30.14 33.43
CA ALA A 849 -30.70 -30.15 34.58
C ALA A 849 -30.51 -28.91 35.48
N ARG A 850 -29.26 -28.45 35.65
CA ARG A 850 -28.93 -27.21 36.34
C ARG A 850 -29.56 -26.00 35.63
N TRP A 851 -29.44 -25.88 34.33
CA TRP A 851 -30.06 -24.81 33.57
C TRP A 851 -31.58 -24.77 33.70
N ARG A 852 -32.22 -25.95 33.68
CA ARG A 852 -33.67 -26.05 33.89
C ARG A 852 -34.12 -25.57 35.26
N TYR A 853 -33.28 -25.72 36.25
CA TYR A 853 -33.56 -25.28 37.60
C TYR A 853 -33.29 -23.78 37.81
N GLU A 854 -32.16 -23.29 37.32
CA GLU A 854 -31.66 -21.91 37.49
C GLU A 854 -32.32 -20.90 36.54
N ASP A 855 -32.56 -21.30 35.30
CA ASP A 855 -33.16 -20.45 34.27
C ASP A 855 -34.14 -21.25 33.37
N PRO A 856 -35.40 -21.43 33.85
CA PRO A 856 -36.40 -22.18 33.09
C PRO A 856 -36.74 -21.59 31.73
N ALA A 857 -36.58 -20.24 31.53
CA ALA A 857 -36.85 -19.59 30.26
C ALA A 857 -35.74 -19.94 29.25
N PHE A 858 -34.49 -19.89 29.68
CA PHE A 858 -33.36 -20.33 28.88
C PHE A 858 -33.46 -21.84 28.54
N ALA A 859 -33.80 -22.67 29.50
CA ALA A 859 -33.97 -24.10 29.28
C ALA A 859 -35.07 -24.43 28.25
N ALA A 860 -36.15 -23.64 28.21
CA ALA A 860 -37.18 -23.75 27.17
C ALA A 860 -36.66 -23.31 25.78
N ALA A 861 -35.81 -22.30 25.72
CA ALA A 861 -35.21 -21.81 24.45
C ALA A 861 -34.22 -22.82 23.86
N ILE A 862 -33.62 -23.70 24.67
CA ILE A 862 -32.70 -24.76 24.21
C ILE A 862 -33.38 -26.15 24.13
N GLU A 863 -34.70 -26.22 24.11
CA GLU A 863 -35.46 -27.49 23.89
C GLU A 863 -35.10 -28.07 22.52
N GLY A 864 -34.95 -29.41 22.45
CA GLY A 864 -34.58 -30.12 21.23
C GLY A 864 -33.08 -30.46 21.13
N LEU A 865 -32.36 -30.39 22.26
CA LEU A 865 -31.02 -30.97 22.34
C LEU A 865 -31.01 -32.44 21.93
N PRO A 866 -30.00 -32.90 21.17
CA PRO A 866 -29.94 -34.31 20.74
C PRO A 866 -29.90 -35.22 21.97
N ALA A 867 -30.67 -36.33 21.94
CA ALA A 867 -30.61 -37.35 22.96
C ALA A 867 -29.20 -37.95 23.03
N ILE A 868 -28.63 -38.02 24.23
CA ILE A 868 -27.33 -38.64 24.43
C ILE A 868 -27.55 -40.16 24.42
N PRO A 869 -26.92 -40.90 23.49
CA PRO A 869 -27.07 -42.36 23.49
C PRO A 869 -26.48 -42.97 24.75
N PRO A 870 -27.09 -44.05 25.27
CA PRO A 870 -26.65 -44.69 26.53
C PRO A 870 -25.15 -45.02 26.57
N GLU A 871 -24.57 -45.42 25.45
CA GLU A 871 -23.15 -45.73 25.30
C GLU A 871 -22.23 -44.51 25.40
N ALA A 872 -22.77 -43.31 25.22
CA ALA A 872 -22.01 -42.07 25.32
C ALA A 872 -22.06 -41.42 26.72
N LEU A 873 -22.87 -41.97 27.64
CA LEU A 873 -23.07 -41.39 28.97
C LEU A 873 -21.77 -41.30 29.78
N ASP A 874 -20.93 -42.32 29.72
CA ASP A 874 -19.66 -42.42 30.45
C ASP A 874 -18.46 -42.02 29.60
N THR A 875 -18.67 -41.60 28.34
CA THR A 875 -17.59 -41.18 27.45
C THR A 875 -17.44 -39.67 27.41
N ARG A 876 -16.24 -39.20 27.18
CA ARG A 876 -15.96 -37.75 26.94
C ARG A 876 -16.47 -37.39 25.57
N ILE A 877 -17.62 -36.77 25.48
CA ILE A 877 -18.32 -36.48 24.21
C ILE A 877 -17.66 -35.38 23.37
N TYR A 878 -16.87 -34.50 24.00
CA TYR A 878 -16.18 -33.40 23.35
C TYR A 878 -14.64 -33.49 23.48
N ALA A 879 -14.09 -34.72 23.58
CA ALA A 879 -12.64 -34.95 23.75
C ALA A 879 -11.81 -34.45 22.57
N ASP A 880 -12.37 -34.44 21.35
CA ASP A 880 -11.68 -33.95 20.18
C ASP A 880 -11.42 -32.43 20.25
N SER A 881 -10.20 -32.02 19.96
CA SER A 881 -9.75 -30.61 20.00
C SER A 881 -10.55 -29.68 19.08
N ILE A 882 -11.22 -30.25 18.07
CA ILE A 882 -12.07 -29.46 17.17
C ILE A 882 -13.19 -28.74 17.92
N HIS A 883 -13.64 -29.30 19.02
CA HIS A 883 -14.75 -28.77 19.82
C HIS A 883 -14.33 -27.66 20.78
N TRP A 884 -13.32 -27.90 21.61
CA TRP A 884 -12.97 -27.03 22.73
C TRP A 884 -11.81 -26.07 22.46
N ALA A 885 -10.94 -26.37 21.46
CA ALA A 885 -9.73 -25.59 21.20
C ALA A 885 -9.88 -24.36 20.26
N PRO A 886 -11.05 -24.04 19.63
CA PRO A 886 -11.14 -22.84 18.80
C PRO A 886 -11.03 -21.54 19.60
N PHE A 887 -11.43 -21.56 20.88
CA PHE A 887 -11.48 -20.36 21.71
C PHE A 887 -10.08 -19.90 22.13
N MET A 888 -9.85 -18.60 22.01
CA MET A 888 -8.60 -17.97 22.43
C MET A 888 -8.86 -16.59 23.05
N LEU A 889 -8.04 -16.22 24.02
CA LEU A 889 -8.01 -14.90 24.61
C LEU A 889 -6.87 -14.12 24.02
N ILE A 890 -7.12 -12.89 23.59
CA ILE A 890 -6.12 -11.96 23.07
C ILE A 890 -6.10 -10.73 23.96
N GLY A 891 -4.90 -10.35 24.42
CA GLY A 891 -4.68 -9.18 25.25
C GLY A 891 -4.52 -9.52 26.73
N ARG A 892 -5.15 -8.73 27.61
CA ARG A 892 -4.99 -8.86 29.06
C ARG A 892 -5.55 -10.18 29.58
N ALA A 893 -4.73 -10.90 30.34
CA ALA A 893 -5.04 -12.23 30.85
C ALA A 893 -5.64 -12.22 32.27
N ASP A 894 -5.43 -11.15 33.04
CA ASP A 894 -5.80 -10.96 34.46
C ASP A 894 -6.99 -10.01 34.68
#